data_36fdfc6cb5a26d2d48dcac72b22ce0d3
#
_entry.id   36fdfc6cb5a26d2d48dcac72b22ce0d3
#
_cell.length_a   1.000
_cell.length_b   1.000
_cell.length_c   1.000
_cell.angle_alpha   90.00
_cell.angle_beta   90.00
_cell.angle_gamma   90.00
#
_symmetry.space_group_name_H-M   'P 1'
#
loop_
_entity.id
_entity.type
_entity.pdbx_description
1 polymer ?
#
loop_
_entity_poly.entity_id
_entity_poly.type
_entity_poly.pdbx_seq_one_letter_code
_entity_poly.pdbx_strand_id
1 'polypeptide(L)'
;MFARVIVDISNANVNRLFTYAVPEEISLCEGQRVIVPFGRGNRPIEGFVLELVDEPGTERELKSIVRTIEPYSALLPDQLKLADWMCKAYHCTTADALRVMIPAALRGSKVKEKKVRTLHIADDLDIEAVRASMLKKDGTPRAPKQFEVFSLLLSGRAELSASDINAFVSGAGAAVAALVKKGILVEQGRETYRNPFANRDIQLTEPLPLLPAQQNALEKIKSADAGSCLLLHGVTGSGKTEVYMQAIANVLENGGGAIVLVPEISLTPQTTDRFRSRFGNNVAVLHSHLSDGERFDEWRRIRFGKARVVVGARSAVFAPVENLRIIIIDEEHEPSYYSEITPKYSAAEVALRRVKLCGAKLVLGSATPSLTTYYRAKRGRYILLEMPNRINGVPMPKVDVVDMREEFLGGNNSIFSSLMIKRLKECLEKHEQAILFLNRRGYSSHAECRACGFVFTCPNCDVALTYHRFDESLRCHYCGANYKMPKTCPSCGREYIKYTGIGTQQVEEQLKLVFPNVRCLRMDMDTTSGKTAHRDILDAFTRREADVLIGTQMVAKGLDIPNVTLVGVVFADSTLFHSDFRSSERTFQLLTQVAGRAGRADKEGRVVIQTNAPGHRAIRLCTKHDYKTFYNLEIGDRLRTLFPPFAVFVRAQFACADENAAADAAERFANGVTKTILTALKPANAENELVFALAGAAPIRRREGLFRYAVIIKLVRTANTAAAINAIYAFSDGCADECYRGIEVNPQDML
;
A
#
# COMPACT_ATOMS: atom_id res chain seq x y z
N MET A 1 16.69 38.77 4.60
CA MET A 1 15.90 37.54 4.79
C MET A 1 16.82 36.32 4.67
N PHE A 2 16.63 35.31 5.52
CA PHE A 2 17.43 34.08 5.53
C PHE A 2 16.48 32.87 5.52
N ALA A 3 16.96 31.75 5.01
CA ALA A 3 16.20 30.51 4.98
C ALA A 3 16.89 29.42 5.81
N ARG A 4 16.13 28.74 6.66
CA ARG A 4 16.57 27.52 7.36
C ARG A 4 16.24 26.32 6.51
N VAL A 5 17.25 25.63 6.04
CA VAL A 5 17.16 24.56 5.05
C VAL A 5 17.64 23.24 5.65
N ILE A 6 16.89 22.17 5.42
CA ILE A 6 17.37 20.80 5.61
C ILE A 6 17.92 20.31 4.28
N VAL A 7 19.16 19.81 4.28
CA VAL A 7 19.78 19.24 3.07
C VAL A 7 19.27 17.82 2.83
N ASP A 8 19.09 17.44 1.55
CA ASP A 8 18.61 16.12 1.16
C ASP A 8 19.70 15.04 1.30
N ILE A 9 20.14 14.82 2.53
CA ILE A 9 21.12 13.80 2.92
C ILE A 9 20.56 12.98 4.08
N SER A 10 20.43 11.66 3.86
CA SER A 10 19.97 10.70 4.88
C SER A 10 21.16 10.30 5.76
N ASN A 11 21.56 11.19 6.68
CA ASN A 11 22.63 10.94 7.65
C ASN A 11 22.33 11.71 8.93
N ALA A 12 22.38 11.02 10.08
CA ALA A 12 22.10 11.60 11.38
C ALA A 12 23.02 12.79 11.72
N ASN A 13 24.29 12.76 11.32
CA ASN A 13 25.27 13.83 11.60
C ASN A 13 24.92 15.17 10.91
N VAL A 14 24.14 15.15 9.86
CA VAL A 14 23.72 16.34 9.11
C VAL A 14 22.20 16.61 9.22
N ASN A 15 21.51 15.87 10.07
CA ASN A 15 20.08 16.06 10.32
C ASN A 15 19.82 17.29 11.22
N ARG A 16 20.14 18.46 10.70
CA ARG A 16 19.92 19.75 11.36
C ARG A 16 19.65 20.83 10.32
N LEU A 17 19.05 21.92 10.77
CA LEU A 17 18.81 23.09 9.94
C LEU A 17 20.12 23.85 9.67
N PHE A 18 20.34 24.22 8.43
CA PHE A 18 21.43 25.07 7.99
C PHE A 18 20.85 26.40 7.50
N THR A 19 21.39 27.52 7.98
CA THR A 19 20.95 28.86 7.59
C THR A 19 21.69 29.29 6.33
N TYR A 20 20.95 29.78 5.33
CA TYR A 20 21.46 30.32 4.08
C TYR A 20 20.91 31.73 3.84
N ALA A 21 21.71 32.61 3.25
CA ALA A 21 21.24 33.90 2.77
C ALA A 21 20.35 33.71 1.53
N VAL A 22 19.28 34.48 1.45
CA VAL A 22 18.38 34.50 0.29
C VAL A 22 18.72 35.67 -0.60
N PRO A 23 19.19 35.45 -1.84
CA PRO A 23 19.41 36.54 -2.80
C PRO A 23 18.12 37.35 -3.06
N GLU A 24 18.27 38.66 -3.33
CA GLU A 24 17.11 39.55 -3.52
C GLU A 24 16.24 39.17 -4.72
N GLU A 25 16.84 38.53 -5.75
CA GLU A 25 16.14 38.08 -6.94
C GLU A 25 15.34 36.78 -6.71
N ILE A 26 15.50 36.12 -5.59
CA ILE A 26 14.83 34.83 -5.30
C ILE A 26 13.69 35.07 -4.33
N SER A 27 12.46 34.85 -4.79
CA SER A 27 11.29 34.74 -3.92
C SER A 27 11.19 33.32 -3.37
N LEU A 28 11.14 33.15 -2.04
CA LEU A 28 11.04 31.87 -1.37
C LEU A 28 9.79 31.76 -0.50
N CYS A 29 9.32 30.52 -0.36
CA CYS A 29 8.30 30.15 0.62
C CYS A 29 8.69 28.85 1.35
N GLU A 30 8.13 28.62 2.52
CA GLU A 30 8.30 27.38 3.26
C GLU A 30 7.79 26.19 2.43
N GLY A 31 8.46 25.04 2.56
CA GLY A 31 8.17 23.84 1.78
C GLY A 31 8.71 23.84 0.33
N GLN A 32 9.39 24.92 -0.10
CA GLN A 32 10.00 25.00 -1.41
C GLN A 32 11.34 24.27 -1.46
N ARG A 33 11.65 23.68 -2.60
CA ARG A 33 12.95 23.03 -2.83
C ARG A 33 13.96 23.98 -3.43
N VAL A 34 15.18 23.90 -2.94
CA VAL A 34 16.28 24.77 -3.33
C VAL A 34 17.56 23.99 -3.62
N ILE A 35 18.46 24.57 -4.42
CA ILE A 35 19.83 24.11 -4.54
C ILE A 35 20.71 24.99 -3.64
N VAL A 36 21.45 24.36 -2.76
CA VAL A 36 22.35 25.03 -1.80
C VAL A 36 23.77 24.47 -1.89
N PRO A 37 24.80 25.33 -1.69
CA PRO A 37 26.19 24.87 -1.60
C PRO A 37 26.44 24.23 -0.22
N PHE A 38 26.89 22.98 -0.20
CA PHE A 38 27.08 22.22 1.04
C PHE A 38 28.51 21.68 1.19
N GLY A 39 28.97 21.58 2.44
CA GLY A 39 30.30 21.09 2.80
C GLY A 39 31.44 22.08 2.47
N ARG A 40 32.69 21.66 2.67
CA ARG A 40 33.90 22.49 2.43
C ARG A 40 34.10 22.77 0.93
N GLY A 41 33.66 21.87 0.05
CA GLY A 41 33.81 21.99 -1.40
C GLY A 41 32.62 22.67 -2.08
N ASN A 42 31.69 23.30 -1.39
CA ASN A 42 30.50 23.99 -1.94
C ASN A 42 29.72 23.16 -2.99
N ARG A 43 29.64 21.83 -2.78
CA ARG A 43 28.91 20.95 -3.68
C ARG A 43 27.41 21.35 -3.71
N PRO A 44 26.83 21.60 -4.90
CA PRO A 44 25.41 21.88 -4.99
C PRO A 44 24.58 20.66 -4.62
N ILE A 45 23.68 20.82 -3.63
CA ILE A 45 22.81 19.77 -3.12
C ILE A 45 21.39 20.30 -3.03
N GLU A 46 20.41 19.44 -3.24
CA GLU A 46 19.00 19.76 -2.98
C GLU A 46 18.77 19.92 -1.47
N GLY A 47 17.88 20.86 -1.14
CA GLY A 47 17.42 21.08 0.22
C GLY A 47 15.96 21.54 0.23
N PHE A 48 15.37 21.52 1.42
CA PHE A 48 13.99 21.94 1.66
C PHE A 48 14.00 23.13 2.61
N VAL A 49 13.33 24.20 2.22
CA VAL A 49 13.11 25.38 3.08
C VAL A 49 12.07 25.01 4.13
N LEU A 50 12.45 25.00 5.40
CA LEU A 50 11.52 24.72 6.50
C LEU A 50 11.03 25.98 7.19
N GLU A 51 11.87 27.01 7.27
CA GLU A 51 11.55 28.29 7.91
C GLU A 51 12.21 29.45 7.15
N LEU A 52 11.54 30.59 7.13
CA LEU A 52 12.08 31.87 6.70
C LEU A 52 12.26 32.76 7.93
N VAL A 53 13.43 33.38 8.10
CA VAL A 53 13.77 34.20 9.27
C VAL A 53 14.43 35.52 8.82
N ASP A 54 14.22 36.58 9.57
CA ASP A 54 14.82 37.88 9.29
C ASP A 54 16.26 37.98 9.80
N GLU A 55 16.56 37.27 10.90
CA GLU A 55 17.90 37.26 11.49
C GLU A 55 18.58 35.90 11.29
N PRO A 56 19.87 35.87 10.95
CA PRO A 56 20.58 34.62 10.68
C PRO A 56 20.81 33.74 11.90
N GLY A 57 20.80 34.30 13.12
CA GLY A 57 21.10 33.61 14.38
C GLY A 57 22.56 33.14 14.50
N THR A 58 23.49 33.72 13.70
CA THR A 58 24.92 33.42 13.69
C THR A 58 25.70 34.60 13.15
N GLU A 59 26.91 34.84 13.70
CA GLU A 59 27.85 35.86 13.21
C GLU A 59 28.73 35.36 12.05
N ARG A 60 28.60 34.07 11.65
CA ARG A 60 29.42 33.51 10.59
C ARG A 60 28.92 33.97 9.23
N GLU A 61 29.84 34.16 8.28
CA GLU A 61 29.51 34.41 6.88
C GLU A 61 28.65 33.25 6.32
N LEU A 62 27.46 33.58 5.82
CA LEU A 62 26.50 32.62 5.32
C LEU A 62 26.66 32.41 3.83
N LYS A 63 26.53 31.18 3.40
CA LYS A 63 26.42 30.82 2.00
C LYS A 63 25.03 31.21 1.47
N SER A 64 24.94 31.59 0.20
CA SER A 64 23.68 31.94 -0.43
C SER A 64 23.04 30.75 -1.13
N ILE A 65 21.71 30.74 -1.19
CA ILE A 65 20.94 29.82 -2.03
C ILE A 65 21.32 30.06 -3.51
N VAL A 66 21.58 28.97 -4.24
CA VAL A 66 21.96 29.06 -5.67
C VAL A 66 20.74 29.33 -6.54
N ARG A 67 19.66 28.60 -6.34
CA ARG A 67 18.39 28.74 -7.07
C ARG A 67 17.29 27.95 -6.43
N THR A 68 16.05 28.25 -6.76
CA THR A 68 14.89 27.39 -6.52
C THR A 68 14.84 26.24 -7.53
N ILE A 69 14.22 25.12 -7.17
CA ILE A 69 13.96 24.02 -8.11
C ILE A 69 12.62 24.25 -8.82
N GLU A 70 11.57 24.55 -8.06
CA GLU A 70 10.28 24.97 -8.56
C GLU A 70 9.95 26.39 -8.08
N PRO A 71 9.11 27.13 -8.83
CA PRO A 71 8.66 28.47 -8.43
C PRO A 71 7.53 28.46 -7.37
N TYR A 72 7.20 27.30 -6.82
CA TYR A 72 6.12 27.08 -5.84
C TYR A 72 6.57 26.16 -4.71
N SER A 73 5.84 26.16 -3.60
CA SER A 73 6.06 25.21 -2.50
C SER A 73 5.70 23.80 -2.96
N ALA A 74 6.65 22.87 -2.88
CA ALA A 74 6.44 21.45 -3.16
C ALA A 74 5.70 20.73 -2.02
N LEU A 75 5.81 21.24 -0.80
CA LEU A 75 5.21 20.65 0.40
C LEU A 75 4.20 21.60 1.03
N LEU A 76 3.04 21.08 1.39
CA LEU A 76 2.02 21.86 2.09
C LEU A 76 2.39 22.04 3.59
N PRO A 77 1.84 23.05 4.27
CA PRO A 77 2.13 23.28 5.70
C PRO A 77 1.80 22.09 6.61
N ASP A 78 0.73 21.32 6.31
CA ASP A 78 0.39 20.11 7.03
C ASP A 78 1.44 19.00 6.84
N GLN A 79 2.06 18.92 5.66
CA GLN A 79 3.11 17.96 5.36
C GLN A 79 4.42 18.30 6.10
N LEU A 80 4.78 19.56 6.25
CA LEU A 80 5.95 19.97 7.06
C LEU A 80 5.78 19.57 8.53
N LYS A 81 4.60 19.84 9.12
CA LYS A 81 4.25 19.39 10.48
C LYS A 81 4.20 17.87 10.60
N LEU A 82 3.74 17.20 9.54
CA LEU A 82 3.71 15.74 9.48
C LEU A 82 5.13 15.16 9.45
N ALA A 83 6.07 15.76 8.72
CA ALA A 83 7.47 15.33 8.68
C ALA A 83 8.12 15.42 10.08
N ASP A 84 7.95 16.51 10.82
CA ASP A 84 8.43 16.63 12.20
C ASP A 84 7.87 15.52 13.11
N TRP A 85 6.57 15.25 13.00
CA TRP A 85 5.96 14.15 13.74
C TRP A 85 6.52 12.78 13.32
N MET A 86 6.76 12.54 12.03
CA MET A 86 7.32 11.28 11.54
C MET A 86 8.73 11.04 12.06
N CYS A 87 9.57 12.07 12.15
CA CYS A 87 10.90 11.96 12.73
C CYS A 87 10.85 11.41 14.16
N LYS A 88 9.92 11.91 14.96
CA LYS A 88 9.72 11.49 16.35
C LYS A 88 9.06 10.12 16.48
N ALA A 89 8.08 9.82 15.61
CA ALA A 89 7.31 8.59 15.71
C ALA A 89 8.04 7.36 15.14
N TYR A 90 8.82 7.54 14.09
CA TYR A 90 9.51 6.46 13.36
C TYR A 90 11.04 6.54 13.44
N HIS A 91 11.57 7.43 14.26
CA HIS A 91 13.01 7.58 14.50
C HIS A 91 13.81 7.64 13.19
N CYS A 92 13.47 8.61 12.35
CA CYS A 92 14.12 8.83 11.06
C CYS A 92 14.61 10.26 10.92
N THR A 93 15.48 10.51 9.94
CA THR A 93 15.93 11.88 9.67
C THR A 93 14.83 12.70 9.01
N THR A 94 14.91 14.03 9.14
CA THR A 94 13.97 14.94 8.48
C THR A 94 14.01 14.76 6.94
N ALA A 95 15.20 14.54 6.39
CA ALA A 95 15.36 14.23 4.97
C ALA A 95 14.61 12.95 4.55
N ASP A 96 14.66 11.88 5.37
CA ASP A 96 13.93 10.65 5.09
C ASP A 96 12.42 10.86 5.12
N ALA A 97 11.92 11.62 6.12
CA ALA A 97 10.50 11.95 6.23
C ALA A 97 10.00 12.79 5.07
N LEU A 98 10.78 13.76 4.59
CA LEU A 98 10.43 14.61 3.45
C LEU A 98 10.51 13.85 2.11
N ARG A 99 11.48 12.96 1.97
CA ARG A 99 11.66 12.14 0.75
C ARG A 99 10.47 11.27 0.41
N VAL A 100 9.77 10.71 1.40
CA VAL A 100 8.59 9.87 1.12
C VAL A 100 7.37 10.69 0.72
N MET A 101 7.37 12.01 0.98
CA MET A 101 6.30 12.93 0.60
C MET A 101 6.41 13.44 -0.84
N ILE A 102 7.61 13.36 -1.41
CA ILE A 102 7.88 13.81 -2.77
C ILE A 102 8.27 12.62 -3.65
N PRO A 103 7.57 12.39 -4.76
CA PRO A 103 7.91 11.30 -5.68
C PRO A 103 9.37 11.36 -6.15
N ALA A 104 10.00 10.19 -6.29
CA ALA A 104 11.39 10.11 -6.77
C ALA A 104 11.61 10.80 -8.13
N ALA A 105 10.57 10.82 -8.96
CA ALA A 105 10.58 11.49 -10.26
C ALA A 105 10.79 13.01 -10.19
N LEU A 106 10.39 13.66 -9.09
CA LEU A 106 10.62 15.08 -8.87
C LEU A 106 12.03 15.35 -8.36
N ARG A 107 12.68 14.38 -7.71
CA ARG A 107 14.02 14.55 -7.14
C ARG A 107 15.09 14.50 -8.25
N GLY A 108 16.11 15.33 -8.15
CA GLY A 108 17.20 15.40 -9.13
C GLY A 108 16.80 16.04 -10.46
N SER A 109 15.63 16.70 -10.55
CA SER A 109 15.15 17.40 -11.77
C SER A 109 15.23 16.58 -13.07
N LYS A 110 15.07 15.25 -12.96
CA LYS A 110 15.21 14.30 -14.08
C LYS A 110 14.04 14.38 -15.06
N VAL A 111 12.86 14.73 -14.57
CA VAL A 111 11.65 14.84 -15.38
C VAL A 111 11.28 16.32 -15.54
N LYS A 112 11.01 16.71 -16.77
CA LYS A 112 10.55 18.05 -17.12
C LYS A 112 9.10 18.03 -17.58
N GLU A 113 8.45 19.18 -17.51
CA GLU A 113 7.12 19.42 -18.06
C GLU A 113 7.06 19.00 -19.53
N LYS A 114 6.00 18.29 -19.89
CA LYS A 114 5.74 17.98 -21.28
C LYS A 114 5.12 19.21 -21.92
N LYS A 115 5.84 19.84 -22.87
CA LYS A 115 5.31 20.92 -23.67
C LYS A 115 4.93 20.39 -25.04
N VAL A 116 3.72 20.64 -25.46
CA VAL A 116 3.27 20.41 -26.84
C VAL A 116 3.28 21.79 -27.53
N ARG A 117 3.88 21.83 -28.71
CA ARG A 117 3.83 23.03 -29.53
C ARG A 117 2.43 23.18 -30.08
N THR A 118 1.74 24.23 -29.69
CA THR A 118 0.45 24.64 -30.22
C THR A 118 0.66 25.81 -31.19
N LEU A 119 -0.21 25.90 -32.14
CA LEU A 119 -0.20 26.91 -33.20
C LEU A 119 -1.47 27.74 -33.06
N HIS A 120 -1.31 29.04 -33.08
CA HIS A 120 -2.40 30.01 -33.13
C HIS A 120 -2.09 31.09 -34.16
N ILE A 121 -3.11 31.79 -34.58
CA ILE A 121 -2.95 32.95 -35.50
C ILE A 121 -2.34 34.08 -34.66
N ALA A 122 -1.35 34.79 -35.21
CA ALA A 122 -0.71 35.92 -34.53
C ALA A 122 -1.73 37.02 -34.20
N ASP A 123 -1.68 37.55 -32.96
CA ASP A 123 -2.69 38.47 -32.45
C ASP A 123 -2.73 39.85 -33.17
N ASP A 124 -1.61 40.29 -33.75
CA ASP A 124 -1.46 41.59 -34.38
C ASP A 124 -1.80 41.61 -35.89
N LEU A 125 -2.42 40.53 -36.41
CA LEU A 125 -2.71 40.40 -37.85
C LEU A 125 -4.11 40.90 -38.22
N ASP A 126 -4.17 41.68 -39.31
CA ASP A 126 -5.46 41.91 -40.01
C ASP A 126 -5.88 40.61 -40.71
N ILE A 127 -6.83 39.93 -40.12
CA ILE A 127 -7.34 38.62 -40.54
C ILE A 127 -7.95 38.71 -41.95
N GLU A 128 -8.64 39.82 -42.27
CA GLU A 128 -9.26 40.05 -43.58
C GLU A 128 -8.21 40.25 -44.66
N ALA A 129 -7.19 41.05 -44.39
CA ALA A 129 -6.07 41.27 -45.30
C ALA A 129 -5.28 39.97 -45.55
N VAL A 130 -5.00 39.18 -44.51
CA VAL A 130 -4.33 37.87 -44.64
C VAL A 130 -5.17 36.93 -45.49
N ARG A 131 -6.49 36.81 -45.21
CA ARG A 131 -7.41 35.98 -45.99
C ARG A 131 -7.43 36.38 -47.45
N ALA A 132 -7.53 37.67 -47.73
CA ALA A 132 -7.51 38.21 -49.11
C ALA A 132 -6.19 37.89 -49.83
N SER A 133 -5.05 37.97 -49.15
CA SER A 133 -3.73 37.64 -49.70
C SER A 133 -3.58 36.16 -50.10
N MET A 134 -4.35 35.26 -49.45
CA MET A 134 -4.35 33.82 -49.71
C MET A 134 -5.24 33.42 -50.90
N LEU A 135 -6.08 34.33 -51.39
CA LEU A 135 -6.99 34.07 -52.50
C LEU A 135 -6.42 34.66 -53.83
N LYS A 136 -6.79 34.04 -54.94
CA LYS A 136 -6.59 34.58 -56.27
C LYS A 136 -7.72 35.56 -56.64
N LYS A 137 -7.63 36.23 -57.78
CA LYS A 137 -8.66 37.15 -58.26
C LYS A 137 -10.00 36.46 -58.53
N ASP A 138 -9.96 35.16 -58.79
CA ASP A 138 -11.16 34.28 -59.03
C ASP A 138 -11.74 33.74 -57.73
N GLY A 139 -11.21 34.14 -56.56
CA GLY A 139 -11.68 33.62 -55.27
C GLY A 139 -11.12 32.25 -54.86
N THR A 140 -10.32 31.59 -55.70
CA THR A 140 -9.71 30.31 -55.37
C THR A 140 -8.45 30.45 -54.51
N PRO A 141 -8.16 29.54 -53.55
CA PRO A 141 -6.95 29.61 -52.75
C PRO A 141 -5.68 29.43 -53.57
N ARG A 142 -4.66 30.32 -53.37
CA ARG A 142 -3.31 30.19 -53.97
C ARG A 142 -2.57 28.95 -53.51
N ALA A 143 -2.77 28.58 -52.24
CA ALA A 143 -2.23 27.37 -51.59
C ALA A 143 -3.31 26.71 -50.78
N PRO A 144 -4.05 25.74 -51.36
CA PRO A 144 -5.26 25.16 -50.73
C PRO A 144 -5.04 24.67 -49.29
N LYS A 145 -3.98 23.92 -49.05
CA LYS A 145 -3.68 23.43 -47.69
C LYS A 145 -3.33 24.52 -46.68
N GLN A 146 -2.66 25.61 -47.11
CA GLN A 146 -2.41 26.72 -46.18
C GLN A 146 -3.71 27.45 -45.83
N PHE A 147 -4.62 27.58 -46.79
CA PHE A 147 -5.91 28.20 -46.59
C PHE A 147 -6.82 27.33 -45.67
N GLU A 148 -6.81 25.99 -45.86
CA GLU A 148 -7.52 25.08 -44.98
C GLU A 148 -7.04 25.13 -43.52
N VAL A 149 -5.71 25.14 -43.30
CA VAL A 149 -5.13 25.27 -41.96
C VAL A 149 -5.50 26.61 -41.33
N PHE A 150 -5.40 27.69 -42.07
CA PHE A 150 -5.78 29.04 -41.60
C PHE A 150 -7.27 29.12 -41.25
N SER A 151 -8.14 28.60 -42.14
CA SER A 151 -9.58 28.58 -41.91
C SER A 151 -10.00 27.68 -40.72
N LEU A 152 -9.29 26.56 -40.51
CA LEU A 152 -9.48 25.69 -39.36
C LEU A 152 -9.25 26.41 -38.04
N LEU A 153 -8.16 27.20 -37.97
CA LEU A 153 -7.82 27.98 -36.76
C LEU A 153 -8.76 29.18 -36.56
N LEU A 154 -9.29 29.77 -37.62
CA LEU A 154 -10.31 30.81 -37.54
C LEU A 154 -11.69 30.35 -37.09
N SER A 155 -12.08 29.08 -37.37
CA SER A 155 -13.41 28.56 -37.08
C SER A 155 -13.70 28.27 -35.62
N GLY A 156 -13.04 28.98 -34.66
CA GLY A 156 -13.30 28.88 -33.21
C GLY A 156 -12.38 27.92 -32.46
N ARG A 157 -11.34 27.38 -33.11
CA ARG A 157 -10.31 26.54 -32.49
C ARG A 157 -9.03 27.36 -32.36
N ALA A 158 -8.99 28.22 -31.35
CA ALA A 158 -7.95 29.23 -31.18
C ALA A 158 -6.51 28.68 -31.09
N GLU A 159 -6.34 27.46 -30.59
CA GLU A 159 -5.04 26.80 -30.44
C GLU A 159 -5.14 25.30 -30.76
N LEU A 160 -4.34 24.83 -31.69
CA LEU A 160 -4.26 23.39 -32.06
C LEU A 160 -2.79 22.94 -32.10
N SER A 161 -2.52 21.70 -31.72
CA SER A 161 -1.21 21.09 -31.94
C SER A 161 -1.00 20.76 -33.43
N ALA A 162 0.24 20.61 -33.86
CA ALA A 162 0.54 20.16 -35.23
C ALA A 162 -0.05 18.79 -35.56
N SER A 163 -0.20 17.90 -34.57
CA SER A 163 -0.88 16.60 -34.71
C SER A 163 -2.38 16.76 -34.90
N ASP A 164 -3.02 17.68 -34.16
CA ASP A 164 -4.45 17.93 -34.29
C ASP A 164 -4.78 18.53 -35.63
N ILE A 165 -3.96 19.52 -36.09
CA ILE A 165 -4.10 20.11 -37.42
C ILE A 165 -3.95 19.04 -38.52
N ASN A 166 -2.99 18.10 -38.34
CA ASN A 166 -2.77 17.04 -39.35
C ASN A 166 -3.90 15.98 -39.35
N ALA A 167 -4.64 15.81 -38.22
CA ALA A 167 -5.83 14.97 -38.15
C ALA A 167 -7.02 15.55 -38.94
N PHE A 168 -7.13 16.90 -39.01
CA PHE A 168 -8.19 17.57 -39.77
C PHE A 168 -7.76 17.86 -41.21
N VAL A 169 -6.49 18.23 -41.43
CA VAL A 169 -5.93 18.55 -42.75
C VAL A 169 -4.76 17.61 -43.03
N SER A 170 -5.03 16.52 -43.73
CA SER A 170 -4.02 15.49 -44.01
C SER A 170 -2.79 16.09 -44.76
N GLY A 171 -1.59 15.82 -44.21
CA GLY A 171 -0.33 16.32 -44.75
C GLY A 171 -0.12 17.83 -44.58
N ALA A 172 -0.65 18.44 -43.53
CA ALA A 172 -0.58 19.86 -43.24
C ALA A 172 0.83 20.36 -42.84
N GLY A 173 1.80 19.51 -42.56
CA GLY A 173 3.11 19.89 -42.00
C GLY A 173 3.85 20.94 -42.79
N ALA A 174 3.92 20.80 -44.13
CA ALA A 174 4.56 21.80 -45.01
C ALA A 174 3.76 23.13 -45.04
N ALA A 175 2.44 23.09 -44.98
CA ALA A 175 1.57 24.24 -44.95
C ALA A 175 1.73 25.02 -43.64
N VAL A 176 1.78 24.33 -42.51
CA VAL A 176 2.02 24.87 -41.17
C VAL A 176 3.40 25.57 -41.14
N ALA A 177 4.47 24.90 -41.58
CA ALA A 177 5.82 25.48 -41.61
C ALA A 177 5.88 26.75 -42.48
N ALA A 178 5.17 26.78 -43.61
CA ALA A 178 5.11 27.96 -44.47
C ALA A 178 4.34 29.13 -43.83
N LEU A 179 3.25 28.84 -43.10
CA LEU A 179 2.47 29.86 -42.38
C LEU A 179 3.22 30.43 -41.18
N VAL A 180 3.98 29.61 -40.47
CA VAL A 180 4.88 30.05 -39.40
C VAL A 180 5.99 30.92 -39.95
N LYS A 181 6.63 30.54 -41.08
CA LYS A 181 7.66 31.32 -41.71
C LYS A 181 7.15 32.71 -42.23
N LYS A 182 5.88 32.79 -42.58
CA LYS A 182 5.21 34.04 -42.99
C LYS A 182 4.77 34.90 -41.78
N GLY A 183 4.96 34.47 -40.57
CA GLY A 183 4.49 35.14 -39.35
C GLY A 183 2.97 35.13 -39.17
N ILE A 184 2.23 34.32 -39.95
CA ILE A 184 0.78 34.20 -39.85
C ILE A 184 0.39 33.29 -38.68
N LEU A 185 1.18 32.24 -38.43
CA LEU A 185 1.05 31.40 -37.27
C LEU A 185 2.21 31.57 -36.31
N VAL A 186 1.91 31.58 -35.02
CA VAL A 186 2.89 31.64 -33.95
C VAL A 186 2.88 30.29 -33.22
N GLU A 187 4.06 29.75 -32.96
CA GLU A 187 4.24 28.56 -32.14
C GLU A 187 4.31 28.96 -30.67
N GLN A 188 3.43 28.42 -29.86
CA GLN A 188 3.46 28.56 -28.42
C GLN A 188 3.62 27.19 -27.76
N GLY A 189 4.48 27.10 -26.78
CA GLY A 189 4.65 25.86 -25.99
C GLY A 189 3.56 25.74 -24.93
N ARG A 190 2.50 25.00 -25.20
CA ARG A 190 1.48 24.72 -24.22
C ARG A 190 1.89 23.52 -23.37
N GLU A 191 1.82 23.68 -22.05
CA GLU A 191 2.03 22.58 -21.12
C GLU A 191 0.89 21.56 -21.22
N THR A 192 1.24 20.28 -21.35
CA THR A 192 0.28 19.17 -21.34
C THR A 192 0.70 18.13 -20.32
N TYR A 193 -0.30 17.53 -19.68
CA TYR A 193 -0.06 16.43 -18.75
C TYR A 193 -0.07 15.08 -19.48
N ARG A 194 0.90 14.21 -19.15
CA ARG A 194 0.87 12.82 -19.58
C ARG A 194 -0.30 12.15 -18.87
N ASN A 195 -1.32 11.80 -19.64
CA ASN A 195 -2.49 11.12 -19.08
C ASN A 195 -2.28 9.60 -19.20
N PRO A 196 -2.09 8.87 -18.12
CA PRO A 196 -1.93 7.41 -18.16
C PRO A 196 -3.18 6.67 -18.67
N PHE A 197 -4.28 7.41 -18.85
CA PHE A 197 -5.59 6.88 -19.24
C PHE A 197 -6.14 7.50 -20.53
N ALA A 198 -5.31 8.16 -21.34
CA ALA A 198 -5.73 8.90 -22.53
C ALA A 198 -6.55 8.07 -23.56
N ASN A 199 -6.34 6.75 -23.59
CA ASN A 199 -6.98 5.85 -24.54
C ASN A 199 -8.25 5.16 -23.98
N ARG A 200 -8.83 5.70 -22.87
CA ARG A 200 -10.03 5.10 -22.25
C ARG A 200 -11.16 6.10 -22.27
N ASP A 201 -12.20 5.77 -23.04
CA ASP A 201 -13.48 6.47 -22.96
C ASP A 201 -14.26 5.96 -21.77
N ILE A 202 -14.44 6.81 -20.75
CA ILE A 202 -15.13 6.44 -19.52
C ILE A 202 -16.44 7.19 -19.46
N GLN A 203 -17.54 6.43 -19.50
CA GLN A 203 -18.88 7.00 -19.29
C GLN A 203 -19.06 7.41 -17.82
N LEU A 204 -19.60 8.61 -17.61
CA LEU A 204 -19.91 9.10 -16.27
C LEU A 204 -21.12 8.32 -15.72
N THR A 205 -21.09 8.04 -14.42
CA THR A 205 -22.12 7.30 -13.70
C THR A 205 -22.77 8.15 -12.62
N GLU A 206 -24.07 7.97 -12.45
CA GLU A 206 -24.85 8.59 -11.37
C GLU A 206 -24.64 7.88 -10.04
N PRO A 207 -24.87 8.57 -8.88
CA PRO A 207 -24.89 7.94 -7.57
C PRO A 207 -25.98 6.87 -7.47
N LEU A 208 -25.60 5.70 -6.92
CA LEU A 208 -26.57 4.64 -6.67
C LEU A 208 -27.40 4.95 -5.41
N PRO A 209 -28.67 4.54 -5.37
CA PRO A 209 -29.49 4.67 -4.16
C PRO A 209 -28.89 3.84 -3.02
N LEU A 210 -28.80 4.44 -1.84
CA LEU A 210 -28.23 3.79 -0.68
C LEU A 210 -29.26 2.98 0.09
N LEU A 211 -28.85 1.81 0.57
CA LEU A 211 -29.61 1.05 1.56
C LEU A 211 -29.56 1.72 2.93
N PRO A 212 -30.49 1.44 3.84
CA PRO A 212 -30.58 2.12 5.15
C PRO A 212 -29.27 2.09 5.95
N ALA A 213 -28.54 0.96 5.96
CA ALA A 213 -27.25 0.86 6.64
C ALA A 213 -26.16 1.72 5.98
N GLN A 214 -26.15 1.82 4.65
CA GLN A 214 -25.23 2.68 3.91
C GLN A 214 -25.54 4.16 4.14
N GLN A 215 -26.84 4.52 4.12
CA GLN A 215 -27.29 5.88 4.39
C GLN A 215 -26.88 6.34 5.80
N ASN A 216 -27.15 5.51 6.82
CA ASN A 216 -26.73 5.80 8.20
C ASN A 216 -25.20 5.96 8.32
N ALA A 217 -24.43 5.11 7.63
CA ALA A 217 -22.98 5.22 7.60
C ALA A 217 -22.52 6.54 6.95
N LEU A 218 -23.11 6.92 5.81
CA LEU A 218 -22.81 8.17 5.13
C LEU A 218 -23.14 9.40 6.00
N GLU A 219 -24.30 9.41 6.65
CA GLU A 219 -24.73 10.51 7.54
C GLU A 219 -23.77 10.68 8.72
N LYS A 220 -23.34 9.57 9.33
CA LYS A 220 -22.34 9.61 10.40
C LYS A 220 -20.96 10.08 9.91
N ILE A 221 -20.56 9.73 8.70
CA ILE A 221 -19.32 10.24 8.10
C ILE A 221 -19.46 11.76 7.88
N LYS A 222 -20.59 12.21 7.38
CA LYS A 222 -20.84 13.65 7.14
C LYS A 222 -20.86 14.45 8.45
N SER A 223 -21.51 13.94 9.50
CA SER A 223 -21.69 14.64 10.79
C SER A 223 -20.50 14.50 11.76
N ALA A 224 -19.56 13.61 11.51
CA ALA A 224 -18.41 13.40 12.39
C ALA A 224 -17.53 14.66 12.49
N ASP A 225 -16.96 14.88 13.68
CA ASP A 225 -16.06 16.00 13.95
C ASP A 225 -14.76 15.93 13.15
N ALA A 226 -14.13 17.08 12.95
CA ALA A 226 -12.81 17.20 12.36
C ALA A 226 -11.77 16.42 13.19
N GLY A 227 -10.87 15.72 12.53
CA GLY A 227 -9.86 14.87 13.18
C GLY A 227 -10.36 13.50 13.65
N SER A 228 -11.67 13.19 13.45
CA SER A 228 -12.26 11.91 13.81
C SER A 228 -11.77 10.77 12.94
N CYS A 229 -11.72 9.58 13.56
CA CYS A 229 -11.47 8.30 12.87
C CYS A 229 -12.72 7.42 12.96
N LEU A 230 -13.21 6.95 11.82
CA LEU A 230 -14.39 6.09 11.70
C LEU A 230 -13.95 4.72 11.14
N LEU A 231 -14.47 3.65 11.72
CA LEU A 231 -14.29 2.29 11.20
C LEU A 231 -15.58 1.85 10.51
N LEU A 232 -15.53 1.70 9.19
CA LEU A 232 -16.64 1.14 8.40
C LEU A 232 -16.44 -0.37 8.26
N HIS A 233 -17.07 -1.12 9.18
CA HIS A 233 -17.07 -2.57 9.18
C HIS A 233 -18.27 -3.07 8.35
N GLY A 234 -18.01 -3.52 7.14
CA GLY A 234 -19.05 -4.01 6.24
C GLY A 234 -18.63 -5.30 5.55
N VAL A 235 -19.52 -6.29 5.50
CA VAL A 235 -19.25 -7.56 4.81
C VAL A 235 -18.85 -7.35 3.35
N THR A 236 -18.21 -8.35 2.75
CA THR A 236 -17.87 -8.31 1.33
C THR A 236 -19.16 -8.19 0.49
N GLY A 237 -19.21 -7.20 -0.41
CA GLY A 237 -20.42 -6.92 -1.19
C GLY A 237 -21.48 -6.05 -0.47
N SER A 238 -21.16 -5.45 0.67
CA SER A 238 -22.06 -4.52 1.38
C SER A 238 -22.13 -3.11 0.76
N GLY A 239 -21.34 -2.81 -0.28
CA GLY A 239 -21.31 -1.52 -0.96
C GLY A 239 -20.52 -0.41 -0.28
N LYS A 240 -19.50 -0.74 0.50
CA LYS A 240 -18.57 0.22 1.12
C LYS A 240 -18.08 1.27 0.12
N THR A 241 -17.72 0.86 -1.09
CA THR A 241 -17.20 1.74 -2.14
C THR A 241 -18.20 2.83 -2.53
N GLU A 242 -19.52 2.52 -2.61
CA GLU A 242 -20.52 3.51 -2.91
C GLU A 242 -20.64 4.56 -1.78
N VAL A 243 -20.57 4.13 -0.50
CA VAL A 243 -20.54 5.04 0.64
C VAL A 243 -19.30 5.96 0.55
N TYR A 244 -18.14 5.42 0.17
CA TYR A 244 -16.93 6.23 -0.05
C TYR A 244 -17.14 7.27 -1.14
N MET A 245 -17.67 6.86 -2.30
CA MET A 245 -17.88 7.78 -3.43
C MET A 245 -18.87 8.90 -3.07
N GLN A 246 -19.95 8.59 -2.37
CA GLN A 246 -20.91 9.63 -1.95
C GLN A 246 -20.35 10.54 -0.82
N ALA A 247 -19.51 10.01 0.06
CA ALA A 247 -18.80 10.83 1.05
C ALA A 247 -17.80 11.79 0.36
N ILE A 248 -17.09 11.32 -0.67
CA ILE A 248 -16.19 12.13 -1.49
C ILE A 248 -16.96 13.20 -2.26
N ALA A 249 -18.10 12.85 -2.90
CA ALA A 249 -18.93 13.80 -3.62
C ALA A 249 -19.33 14.98 -2.71
N ASN A 250 -19.82 14.69 -1.51
CA ASN A 250 -20.13 15.72 -0.53
C ASN A 250 -18.92 16.61 -0.15
N VAL A 251 -17.74 16.03 -0.03
CA VAL A 251 -16.51 16.79 0.24
C VAL A 251 -16.17 17.71 -0.93
N LEU A 252 -16.30 17.24 -2.17
CA LEU A 252 -16.00 18.02 -3.38
C LEU A 252 -16.98 19.18 -3.57
N GLU A 253 -18.28 18.97 -3.29
CA GLU A 253 -19.32 20.01 -3.32
C GLU A 253 -19.01 21.15 -2.34
N ASN A 254 -18.38 20.83 -1.20
CA ASN A 254 -17.91 21.78 -0.21
C ASN A 254 -16.50 22.32 -0.47
N GLY A 255 -15.98 22.20 -1.69
CA GLY A 255 -14.68 22.74 -2.08
C GLY A 255 -13.47 22.00 -1.50
N GLY A 256 -13.67 20.85 -0.87
CA GLY A 256 -12.61 20.03 -0.27
C GLY A 256 -11.97 19.06 -1.24
N GLY A 257 -10.92 18.38 -0.77
CA GLY A 257 -10.25 17.30 -1.46
C GLY A 257 -10.27 15.99 -0.65
N ALA A 258 -10.02 14.88 -1.34
CA ALA A 258 -10.09 13.53 -0.81
C ALA A 258 -8.88 12.68 -1.22
N ILE A 259 -8.44 11.81 -0.31
CA ILE A 259 -7.45 10.76 -0.59
C ILE A 259 -8.09 9.40 -0.31
N VAL A 260 -7.97 8.48 -1.25
CA VAL A 260 -8.42 7.09 -1.12
C VAL A 260 -7.22 6.18 -1.27
N LEU A 261 -6.91 5.46 -0.22
CA LEU A 261 -5.88 4.43 -0.25
C LEU A 261 -6.55 3.09 -0.54
N VAL A 262 -6.02 2.39 -1.53
CA VAL A 262 -6.39 1.01 -1.85
C VAL A 262 -5.14 0.14 -1.84
N PRO A 263 -5.23 -1.16 -1.47
CA PRO A 263 -4.08 -2.05 -1.57
C PRO A 263 -3.51 -2.06 -2.99
N GLU A 264 -2.19 -2.07 -3.13
CA GLU A 264 -1.52 -1.93 -4.44
C GLU A 264 -2.01 -2.97 -5.46
N ILE A 265 -2.19 -4.22 -5.01
CA ILE A 265 -2.73 -5.31 -5.84
C ILE A 265 -4.23 -5.16 -6.16
N SER A 266 -4.97 -4.34 -5.41
CA SER A 266 -6.37 -4.00 -5.66
C SER A 266 -6.53 -2.72 -6.49
N LEU A 267 -5.43 -2.01 -6.76
CA LEU A 267 -5.42 -0.84 -7.63
C LEU A 267 -5.47 -1.26 -9.10
N THR A 268 -6.48 -2.06 -9.42
CA THR A 268 -6.76 -2.54 -10.76
C THR A 268 -7.36 -1.43 -11.62
N PRO A 269 -7.32 -1.58 -12.95
CA PRO A 269 -8.05 -0.69 -13.84
C PRO A 269 -9.53 -0.55 -13.47
N GLN A 270 -10.20 -1.64 -13.08
CA GLN A 270 -11.60 -1.63 -12.64
C GLN A 270 -11.84 -0.72 -11.43
N THR A 271 -10.97 -0.78 -10.42
CA THR A 271 -11.07 0.10 -9.25
C THR A 271 -10.87 1.56 -9.64
N THR A 272 -9.86 1.85 -10.44
CA THR A 272 -9.57 3.21 -10.93
C THR A 272 -10.72 3.75 -11.78
N ASP A 273 -11.25 2.93 -12.69
CA ASP A 273 -12.32 3.31 -13.61
C ASP A 273 -13.63 3.60 -12.84
N ARG A 274 -13.91 2.91 -11.71
CA ARG A 274 -15.05 3.23 -10.82
C ARG A 274 -14.99 4.65 -10.27
N PHE A 275 -13.82 5.10 -9.80
CA PHE A 275 -13.67 6.48 -9.31
C PHE A 275 -13.70 7.48 -10.46
N ARG A 276 -13.09 7.16 -11.59
CA ARG A 276 -13.07 8.03 -12.78
C ARG A 276 -14.44 8.15 -13.43
N SER A 277 -15.23 7.08 -13.48
CA SER A 277 -16.60 7.12 -13.97
C SER A 277 -17.52 8.00 -13.10
N ARG A 278 -17.20 8.16 -11.80
CA ARG A 278 -17.96 9.04 -10.90
C ARG A 278 -17.44 10.49 -10.91
N PHE A 279 -16.14 10.71 -10.97
CA PHE A 279 -15.54 12.03 -10.75
C PHE A 279 -14.76 12.57 -11.96
N GLY A 280 -14.69 11.85 -13.06
CA GLY A 280 -14.08 12.26 -14.32
C GLY A 280 -12.59 12.66 -14.16
N ASN A 281 -12.24 13.80 -14.71
CA ASN A 281 -10.88 14.35 -14.68
C ASN A 281 -10.44 14.87 -13.31
N ASN A 282 -11.35 14.93 -12.33
CA ASN A 282 -11.03 15.35 -10.97
C ASN A 282 -10.28 14.26 -10.18
N VAL A 283 -10.07 13.08 -10.78
CA VAL A 283 -9.33 11.95 -10.19
C VAL A 283 -7.89 11.95 -10.68
N ALA A 284 -6.95 11.88 -9.74
CA ALA A 284 -5.55 11.54 -9.97
C ALA A 284 -5.24 10.16 -9.39
N VAL A 285 -4.36 9.41 -10.06
CA VAL A 285 -3.99 8.06 -9.61
C VAL A 285 -2.50 7.99 -9.33
N LEU A 286 -2.14 7.46 -8.14
CA LEU A 286 -0.73 7.34 -7.72
C LEU A 286 -0.39 5.89 -7.35
N HIS A 287 0.44 5.22 -8.16
CA HIS A 287 0.94 3.86 -7.90
C HIS A 287 2.35 3.61 -8.47
N SER A 288 2.95 2.49 -8.10
CA SER A 288 4.33 2.13 -8.49
C SER A 288 4.51 1.89 -9.99
N HIS A 289 3.47 1.45 -10.71
CA HIS A 289 3.54 1.13 -12.14
C HIS A 289 3.46 2.35 -13.08
N LEU A 290 3.19 3.56 -12.55
CA LEU A 290 3.29 4.78 -13.34
C LEU A 290 4.76 5.04 -13.72
N SER A 291 4.97 5.47 -14.95
CA SER A 291 6.26 6.03 -15.36
C SER A 291 6.59 7.28 -14.55
N ASP A 292 7.86 7.64 -14.47
CA ASP A 292 8.29 8.82 -13.73
C ASP A 292 7.63 10.11 -14.26
N GLY A 293 7.43 10.20 -15.59
CA GLY A 293 6.74 11.33 -16.21
C GLY A 293 5.24 11.40 -15.85
N GLU A 294 4.53 10.27 -15.85
CA GLU A 294 3.12 10.21 -15.46
C GLU A 294 2.95 10.55 -13.97
N ARG A 295 3.84 10.02 -13.11
CA ARG A 295 3.83 10.28 -11.67
C ARG A 295 4.11 11.76 -11.37
N PHE A 296 5.04 12.36 -12.11
CA PHE A 296 5.33 13.79 -12.04
C PHE A 296 4.11 14.64 -12.40
N ASP A 297 3.44 14.31 -13.51
CA ASP A 297 2.31 15.07 -14.01
C ASP A 297 1.06 14.88 -13.12
N GLU A 298 0.77 13.66 -12.63
CA GLU A 298 -0.32 13.42 -11.69
C GLU A 298 -0.10 14.15 -10.35
N TRP A 299 1.13 14.14 -9.83
CA TRP A 299 1.47 14.89 -8.62
C TRP A 299 1.24 16.40 -8.78
N ARG A 300 1.61 16.97 -9.93
CA ARG A 300 1.37 18.39 -10.25
C ARG A 300 -0.12 18.69 -10.42
N ARG A 301 -0.88 17.80 -11.05
CA ARG A 301 -2.35 17.95 -11.13
C ARG A 301 -2.98 18.06 -9.75
N ILE A 302 -2.52 17.24 -8.80
CA ILE A 302 -2.99 17.29 -7.42
C ILE A 302 -2.55 18.61 -6.77
N ARG A 303 -1.27 18.95 -6.86
CA ARG A 303 -0.69 20.13 -6.21
C ARG A 303 -1.35 21.44 -6.65
N PHE A 304 -1.78 21.53 -7.91
CA PHE A 304 -2.47 22.70 -8.46
C PHE A 304 -3.99 22.62 -8.44
N GLY A 305 -4.57 21.70 -7.67
CA GLY A 305 -6.01 21.56 -7.51
C GLY A 305 -6.77 21.13 -8.77
N LYS A 306 -6.08 20.71 -9.84
CA LYS A 306 -6.69 20.18 -11.08
C LYS A 306 -7.29 18.78 -10.89
N ALA A 307 -6.86 18.08 -9.84
CA ALA A 307 -7.45 16.84 -9.38
C ALA A 307 -7.53 16.89 -7.86
N ARG A 308 -8.74 16.85 -7.32
CA ARG A 308 -9.00 16.94 -5.87
C ARG A 308 -9.31 15.59 -5.24
N VAL A 309 -9.46 14.52 -6.03
CA VAL A 309 -9.61 13.13 -5.57
C VAL A 309 -8.36 12.36 -5.96
N VAL A 310 -7.65 11.84 -4.97
CA VAL A 310 -6.45 11.03 -5.19
C VAL A 310 -6.77 9.59 -4.85
N VAL A 311 -6.60 8.68 -5.79
CA VAL A 311 -6.70 7.24 -5.57
C VAL A 311 -5.31 6.63 -5.70
N GLY A 312 -4.85 5.88 -4.71
CA GLY A 312 -3.51 5.34 -4.80
C GLY A 312 -3.15 4.31 -3.75
N ALA A 313 -1.94 3.78 -3.88
CA ALA A 313 -1.35 2.86 -2.91
C ALA A 313 -0.89 3.62 -1.65
N ARG A 314 -0.23 2.92 -0.74
CA ARG A 314 0.28 3.43 0.55
C ARG A 314 0.86 4.85 0.49
N SER A 315 1.72 5.13 -0.49
CA SER A 315 2.41 6.43 -0.61
C SER A 315 1.48 7.60 -0.95
N ALA A 316 0.28 7.34 -1.48
CA ALA A 316 -0.70 8.39 -1.78
C ALA A 316 -1.20 9.11 -0.52
N VAL A 317 -0.96 8.57 0.69
CA VAL A 317 -1.21 9.26 1.96
C VAL A 317 -0.48 10.60 2.05
N PHE A 318 0.59 10.78 1.29
CA PHE A 318 1.39 12.01 1.23
C PHE A 318 1.03 12.93 0.05
N ALA A 319 -0.01 12.62 -0.73
CA ALA A 319 -0.38 13.47 -1.87
C ALA A 319 -0.66 14.92 -1.44
N PRO A 320 -0.18 15.94 -2.17
CA PRO A 320 -0.30 17.35 -1.78
C PRO A 320 -1.69 17.91 -2.13
N VAL A 321 -2.72 17.35 -1.51
CA VAL A 321 -4.11 17.76 -1.70
C VAL A 321 -4.37 19.01 -0.86
N GLU A 322 -4.65 20.13 -1.53
CA GLU A 322 -5.10 21.34 -0.86
C GLU A 322 -6.52 21.15 -0.28
N ASN A 323 -6.79 21.79 0.85
CA ASN A 323 -8.08 21.68 1.54
C ASN A 323 -8.55 20.22 1.73
N LEU A 324 -7.63 19.34 2.17
CA LEU A 324 -7.92 17.93 2.44
C LEU A 324 -8.99 17.81 3.53
N ARG A 325 -10.12 17.10 3.25
CA ARG A 325 -11.25 16.93 4.16
C ARG A 325 -11.55 15.49 4.54
N ILE A 326 -11.11 14.53 3.72
CA ILE A 326 -11.31 13.11 4.02
C ILE A 326 -10.14 12.29 3.51
N ILE A 327 -9.71 11.33 4.33
CA ILE A 327 -8.85 10.22 3.91
C ILE A 327 -9.63 8.93 4.11
N ILE A 328 -9.66 8.08 3.11
CA ILE A 328 -10.31 6.76 3.15
C ILE A 328 -9.23 5.71 2.94
N ILE A 329 -9.21 4.68 3.79
CA ILE A 329 -8.33 3.52 3.62
C ILE A 329 -9.21 2.29 3.48
N ASP A 330 -9.29 1.76 2.26
CA ASP A 330 -10.02 0.52 2.01
C ASP A 330 -9.16 -0.70 2.35
N GLU A 331 -9.80 -1.77 2.84
CA GLU A 331 -9.13 -2.98 3.36
C GLU A 331 -7.99 -2.63 4.35
N GLU A 332 -8.30 -1.84 5.40
CA GLU A 332 -7.32 -1.24 6.33
C GLU A 332 -6.38 -2.25 7.01
N HIS A 333 -6.80 -3.51 7.07
CA HIS A 333 -6.04 -4.61 7.65
C HIS A 333 -4.85 -5.10 6.80
N GLU A 334 -4.72 -4.57 5.56
CA GLU A 334 -3.73 -5.03 4.62
C GLU A 334 -2.28 -4.68 5.01
N PRO A 335 -1.37 -5.68 5.05
CA PRO A 335 0.04 -5.45 5.40
C PRO A 335 0.75 -4.49 4.45
N SER A 336 0.28 -4.35 3.19
CA SER A 336 0.89 -3.45 2.19
C SER A 336 0.84 -1.97 2.57
N TYR A 337 0.01 -1.59 3.53
CA TYR A 337 -0.03 -0.23 4.10
C TYR A 337 1.11 0.06 5.07
N TYR A 338 1.99 -0.90 5.31
CA TYR A 338 3.18 -0.72 6.12
C TYR A 338 4.44 -0.59 5.25
N SER A 339 5.34 0.34 5.59
CA SER A 339 6.61 0.52 4.87
C SER A 339 7.69 -0.38 5.45
N GLU A 340 8.34 -1.17 4.60
CA GLU A 340 9.49 -2.01 4.99
C GLU A 340 10.83 -1.24 4.95
N ILE A 341 10.85 -0.09 4.27
CA ILE A 341 12.02 0.78 4.16
C ILE A 341 11.86 2.01 5.05
N THR A 342 12.97 2.60 5.47
CA THR A 342 12.99 3.82 6.29
C THR A 342 12.41 5.03 5.53
N PRO A 343 11.49 5.78 6.17
CA PRO A 343 10.85 5.52 7.46
C PRO A 343 9.86 4.35 7.40
N LYS A 344 9.91 3.44 8.38
CA LYS A 344 9.02 2.28 8.47
C LYS A 344 7.65 2.67 9.05
N TYR A 345 6.84 3.35 8.25
CA TYR A 345 5.57 3.93 8.68
C TYR A 345 4.36 3.07 8.35
N SER A 346 3.31 3.23 9.14
CA SER A 346 1.96 2.76 8.86
C SER A 346 1.15 3.87 8.17
N ALA A 347 0.57 3.60 6.99
CA ALA A 347 -0.29 4.57 6.32
C ALA A 347 -1.50 4.99 7.17
N ALA A 348 -2.06 4.07 7.96
CA ALA A 348 -3.18 4.38 8.85
C ALA A 348 -2.78 5.33 9.99
N GLU A 349 -1.58 5.17 10.58
CA GLU A 349 -1.09 6.08 11.61
C GLU A 349 -0.73 7.46 11.04
N VAL A 350 -0.08 7.49 9.88
CA VAL A 350 0.20 8.73 9.14
C VAL A 350 -1.09 9.45 8.78
N ALA A 351 -2.08 8.74 8.22
CA ALA A 351 -3.39 9.30 7.89
C ALA A 351 -4.09 9.87 9.13
N LEU A 352 -4.09 9.12 10.24
CA LEU A 352 -4.67 9.58 11.51
C LEU A 352 -4.00 10.86 12.02
N ARG A 353 -2.69 10.96 11.89
CA ARG A 353 -1.97 12.18 12.25
C ARG A 353 -2.30 13.32 11.31
N ARG A 354 -2.30 13.06 10.01
CA ARG A 354 -2.55 14.05 8.98
C ARG A 354 -3.95 14.66 9.10
N VAL A 355 -4.99 13.84 9.29
CA VAL A 355 -6.35 14.36 9.46
C VAL A 355 -6.52 15.25 10.69
N LYS A 356 -5.76 14.98 11.76
CA LYS A 356 -5.72 15.86 12.95
C LYS A 356 -5.01 17.19 12.67
N LEU A 357 -4.01 17.21 11.79
CA LEU A 357 -3.27 18.43 11.43
C LEU A 357 -4.08 19.33 10.50
N CYS A 358 -4.85 18.78 9.57
CA CYS A 358 -5.61 19.54 8.57
C CYS A 358 -7.13 19.61 8.83
N GLY A 359 -7.61 19.05 9.96
CA GLY A 359 -9.04 19.07 10.29
C GLY A 359 -9.90 18.18 9.36
N ALA A 360 -9.31 17.17 8.74
CA ALA A 360 -10.01 16.20 7.90
C ALA A 360 -10.59 15.04 8.73
N LYS A 361 -11.25 14.09 8.06
CA LYS A 361 -11.79 12.85 8.66
C LYS A 361 -11.08 11.64 8.10
N LEU A 362 -10.90 10.59 8.93
CA LEU A 362 -10.32 9.31 8.49
C LEU A 362 -11.40 8.24 8.50
N VAL A 363 -11.61 7.57 7.38
CA VAL A 363 -12.49 6.40 7.25
C VAL A 363 -11.64 5.17 6.96
N LEU A 364 -11.67 4.22 7.87
CA LEU A 364 -11.03 2.90 7.74
C LEU A 364 -12.09 1.89 7.32
N GLY A 365 -11.97 1.29 6.15
CA GLY A 365 -12.94 0.33 5.65
C GLY A 365 -12.39 -1.09 5.62
N SER A 366 -13.18 -2.05 6.11
CA SER A 366 -12.83 -3.47 6.02
C SER A 366 -14.04 -4.38 6.23
N ALA A 367 -13.99 -5.57 5.64
CA ALA A 367 -14.90 -6.68 5.98
C ALA A 367 -14.40 -7.44 7.21
N THR A 368 -13.11 -7.46 7.42
CA THR A 368 -12.40 -8.15 8.50
C THR A 368 -11.35 -7.20 9.10
N PRO A 369 -11.78 -6.19 9.86
CA PRO A 369 -10.87 -5.21 10.43
C PRO A 369 -9.71 -5.85 11.21
N SER A 370 -8.57 -5.15 11.30
CA SER A 370 -7.53 -5.60 12.22
C SER A 370 -8.05 -5.58 13.66
N LEU A 371 -7.64 -6.57 14.45
CA LEU A 371 -8.10 -6.68 15.85
C LEU A 371 -7.77 -5.42 16.65
N THR A 372 -6.65 -4.77 16.34
CA THR A 372 -6.25 -3.51 16.97
C THR A 372 -7.20 -2.36 16.62
N THR A 373 -7.58 -2.23 15.35
CA THR A 373 -8.51 -1.20 14.87
C THR A 373 -9.90 -1.42 15.45
N TYR A 374 -10.38 -2.66 15.42
CA TYR A 374 -11.69 -3.02 15.97
C TYR A 374 -11.73 -2.83 17.50
N TYR A 375 -10.65 -3.19 18.22
CA TYR A 375 -10.51 -2.91 19.66
C TYR A 375 -10.61 -1.41 19.98
N ARG A 376 -9.94 -0.55 19.18
CA ARG A 376 -10.03 0.90 19.34
C ARG A 376 -11.44 1.41 19.12
N ALA A 377 -12.17 0.86 18.14
CA ALA A 377 -13.56 1.20 17.87
C ALA A 377 -14.50 0.76 19.01
N LYS A 378 -14.34 -0.49 19.51
CA LYS A 378 -15.12 -0.99 20.66
C LYS A 378 -14.86 -0.21 21.95
N ARG A 379 -13.70 0.42 22.08
CA ARG A 379 -13.34 1.30 23.22
C ARG A 379 -13.73 2.76 22.99
N GLY A 380 -14.48 3.09 21.95
CA GLY A 380 -14.95 4.45 21.65
C GLY A 380 -13.86 5.41 21.16
N ARG A 381 -12.64 4.92 20.86
CA ARG A 381 -11.58 5.76 20.27
C ARG A 381 -11.81 6.02 18.79
N TYR A 382 -12.53 5.15 18.11
CA TYR A 382 -13.00 5.29 16.74
C TYR A 382 -14.50 5.11 16.71
N ILE A 383 -15.19 5.78 15.79
CA ILE A 383 -16.63 5.62 15.59
C ILE A 383 -16.87 4.36 14.76
N LEU A 384 -17.59 3.38 15.31
CA LEU A 384 -17.92 2.14 14.62
C LEU A 384 -19.17 2.31 13.75
N LEU A 385 -19.04 2.02 12.46
CA LEU A 385 -20.12 1.97 11.48
C LEU A 385 -20.26 0.53 10.98
N GLU A 386 -21.44 -0.06 11.04
CA GLU A 386 -21.65 -1.46 10.66
C GLU A 386 -22.57 -1.59 9.44
N MET A 387 -22.15 -2.41 8.47
CA MET A 387 -22.91 -2.76 7.26
C MET A 387 -22.96 -4.29 7.15
N PRO A 388 -23.87 -4.95 7.88
CA PRO A 388 -23.84 -6.40 8.06
C PRO A 388 -24.36 -7.20 6.85
N ASN A 389 -25.06 -6.57 5.93
CA ASN A 389 -25.76 -7.24 4.83
C ASN A 389 -25.12 -6.92 3.46
N ARG A 390 -25.21 -7.87 2.53
CA ARG A 390 -24.89 -7.67 1.10
C ARG A 390 -26.00 -6.83 0.43
N ILE A 391 -25.62 -6.08 -0.63
CA ILE A 391 -26.55 -5.21 -1.37
C ILE A 391 -27.74 -6.00 -1.96
N ASN A 392 -27.46 -7.16 -2.58
CA ASN A 392 -28.47 -7.93 -3.32
C ASN A 392 -29.22 -8.95 -2.46
N GLY A 393 -29.06 -8.92 -1.12
CA GLY A 393 -29.68 -9.93 -0.24
C GLY A 393 -29.17 -11.37 -0.44
N VAL A 394 -28.22 -11.59 -1.35
CA VAL A 394 -27.63 -12.91 -1.61
C VAL A 394 -26.87 -13.39 -0.38
N PRO A 395 -27.12 -14.61 0.09
CA PRO A 395 -26.43 -15.14 1.27
C PRO A 395 -24.92 -15.27 1.01
N MET A 396 -24.16 -15.30 2.09
CA MET A 396 -22.72 -15.59 1.99
C MET A 396 -22.50 -17.01 1.44
N PRO A 397 -21.41 -17.24 0.68
CA PRO A 397 -21.12 -18.55 0.11
C PRO A 397 -21.05 -19.66 1.17
N LYS A 398 -21.53 -20.85 0.82
CA LYS A 398 -21.35 -22.04 1.68
C LYS A 398 -19.88 -22.46 1.67
N VAL A 399 -19.32 -22.64 2.86
CA VAL A 399 -17.93 -23.02 3.04
C VAL A 399 -17.89 -24.46 3.59
N ASP A 400 -17.38 -25.38 2.78
CA ASP A 400 -17.10 -26.76 3.16
C ASP A 400 -15.64 -26.87 3.61
N VAL A 401 -15.39 -27.49 4.76
CA VAL A 401 -14.03 -27.75 5.26
C VAL A 401 -13.72 -29.21 5.13
N VAL A 402 -12.56 -29.54 4.57
CA VAL A 402 -12.09 -30.91 4.42
C VAL A 402 -10.86 -31.13 5.29
N ASP A 403 -10.93 -32.19 6.11
CA ASP A 403 -9.80 -32.68 6.89
C ASP A 403 -8.87 -33.51 5.99
N MET A 404 -7.74 -32.93 5.61
CA MET A 404 -6.76 -33.62 4.76
C MET A 404 -6.05 -34.79 5.46
N ARG A 405 -6.15 -34.88 6.79
CA ARG A 405 -5.63 -36.04 7.56
C ARG A 405 -6.51 -37.27 7.33
N GLU A 406 -7.84 -37.10 7.32
CA GLU A 406 -8.79 -38.15 7.00
C GLU A 406 -8.67 -38.62 5.56
N GLU A 407 -8.52 -37.69 4.62
CA GLU A 407 -8.22 -37.97 3.20
C GLU A 407 -6.94 -38.81 3.05
N PHE A 408 -5.86 -38.39 3.73
CA PHE A 408 -4.59 -39.12 3.73
C PHE A 408 -4.68 -40.50 4.34
N LEU A 409 -5.37 -40.65 5.49
CA LEU A 409 -5.57 -41.96 6.14
C LEU A 409 -6.50 -42.87 5.33
N GLY A 410 -7.42 -42.30 4.53
CA GLY A 410 -8.27 -42.98 3.58
C GLY A 410 -7.56 -43.36 2.26
N GLY A 411 -6.26 -43.12 2.13
CA GLY A 411 -5.45 -43.47 0.98
C GLY A 411 -5.33 -42.39 -0.11
N ASN A 412 -5.96 -41.22 0.07
CA ASN A 412 -5.82 -40.11 -0.86
C ASN A 412 -4.50 -39.36 -0.65
N ASN A 413 -3.53 -39.62 -1.52
CA ASN A 413 -2.21 -38.95 -1.50
C ASN A 413 -2.16 -37.69 -2.37
N SER A 414 -3.25 -37.34 -3.05
CA SER A 414 -3.36 -36.15 -3.89
C SER A 414 -3.27 -34.86 -3.06
N ILE A 415 -2.92 -33.75 -3.73
CA ILE A 415 -3.04 -32.41 -3.13
C ILE A 415 -4.51 -31.94 -3.09
N PHE A 416 -5.38 -32.60 -3.87
CA PHE A 416 -6.82 -32.31 -3.88
C PHE A 416 -7.59 -33.38 -3.11
N SER A 417 -8.48 -32.92 -2.25
CA SER A 417 -9.44 -33.80 -1.57
C SER A 417 -10.48 -34.35 -2.54
N SER A 418 -11.09 -35.45 -2.18
CA SER A 418 -12.20 -36.05 -2.95
C SER A 418 -13.35 -35.06 -3.17
N LEU A 419 -13.67 -34.24 -2.15
CA LEU A 419 -14.69 -33.20 -2.27
C LEU A 419 -14.27 -32.09 -3.24
N MET A 420 -13.02 -31.64 -3.21
CA MET A 420 -12.51 -30.63 -4.13
C MET A 420 -12.62 -31.08 -5.58
N ILE A 421 -12.19 -32.30 -5.86
CA ILE A 421 -12.30 -32.91 -7.21
C ILE A 421 -13.75 -32.97 -7.65
N LYS A 422 -14.66 -33.42 -6.77
CA LYS A 422 -16.10 -33.48 -7.05
C LYS A 422 -16.65 -32.09 -7.42
N ARG A 423 -16.35 -31.07 -6.62
CA ARG A 423 -16.83 -29.68 -6.84
C ARG A 423 -16.24 -29.05 -8.10
N LEU A 424 -14.96 -29.31 -8.38
CA LEU A 424 -14.34 -28.85 -9.63
C LEU A 424 -15.03 -29.48 -10.85
N LYS A 425 -15.31 -30.79 -10.79
CA LYS A 425 -16.03 -31.49 -11.85
C LYS A 425 -17.43 -30.87 -12.10
N GLU A 426 -18.22 -30.72 -11.01
CA GLU A 426 -19.54 -30.07 -11.07
C GLU A 426 -19.50 -28.66 -11.67
N CYS A 427 -18.48 -27.86 -11.33
CA CYS A 427 -18.29 -26.52 -11.83
C CYS A 427 -17.94 -26.49 -13.34
N LEU A 428 -16.99 -27.36 -13.74
CA LEU A 428 -16.57 -27.46 -15.15
C LEU A 428 -17.67 -27.98 -16.07
N GLU A 429 -18.45 -28.98 -15.60
CA GLU A 429 -19.62 -29.50 -16.35
C GLU A 429 -20.71 -28.45 -16.59
N LYS A 430 -20.82 -27.46 -15.69
CA LYS A 430 -21.76 -26.32 -15.85
C LYS A 430 -21.16 -25.15 -16.63
N HIS A 431 -19.97 -25.30 -17.20
CA HIS A 431 -19.24 -24.21 -17.87
C HIS A 431 -19.08 -22.95 -16.99
N GLU A 432 -18.95 -23.14 -15.68
CA GLU A 432 -18.65 -22.11 -14.70
C GLU A 432 -17.15 -22.04 -14.43
N GLN A 433 -16.71 -20.99 -13.76
CA GLN A 433 -15.30 -20.77 -13.49
C GLN A 433 -14.95 -21.02 -12.02
N ALA A 434 -13.74 -21.54 -11.80
CA ALA A 434 -13.22 -21.79 -10.48
C ALA A 434 -11.94 -20.97 -10.21
N ILE A 435 -11.74 -20.61 -8.94
CA ILE A 435 -10.46 -20.06 -8.44
C ILE A 435 -9.85 -21.08 -7.50
N LEU A 436 -8.60 -21.48 -7.77
CA LEU A 436 -7.79 -22.26 -6.83
C LEU A 436 -6.79 -21.34 -6.14
N PHE A 437 -7.01 -21.12 -4.87
CA PHE A 437 -6.20 -20.25 -4.05
C PHE A 437 -5.14 -21.06 -3.30
N LEU A 438 -3.88 -20.60 -3.43
CA LEU A 438 -2.75 -21.11 -2.68
C LEU A 438 -2.07 -19.95 -1.94
N ASN A 439 -1.98 -20.01 -0.63
CA ASN A 439 -1.27 -18.98 0.10
C ASN A 439 0.24 -19.27 0.11
N ARG A 440 0.97 -18.66 -0.83
CA ARG A 440 2.43 -18.75 -0.91
C ARG A 440 3.07 -17.41 -0.53
N ARG A 441 3.21 -17.14 0.77
CA ARG A 441 4.19 -16.15 1.25
C ARG A 441 5.14 -16.85 2.22
N GLY A 442 6.40 -16.97 1.80
CA GLY A 442 7.51 -17.47 2.57
C GLY A 442 7.61 -19.00 2.62
N TYR A 443 8.80 -19.50 2.80
CA TYR A 443 9.06 -20.85 3.28
C TYR A 443 8.48 -20.93 4.70
N SER A 444 7.25 -21.37 4.83
CA SER A 444 6.68 -21.73 6.12
C SER A 444 7.41 -22.98 6.59
N SER A 445 8.43 -22.78 7.38
CA SER A 445 9.29 -23.82 7.92
C SER A 445 8.76 -24.37 9.25
N HIS A 446 7.43 -24.42 9.43
CA HIS A 446 6.89 -25.13 10.57
C HIS A 446 6.88 -26.64 10.32
N ALA A 447 7.01 -27.39 11.38
CA ALA A 447 6.93 -28.83 11.34
C ALA A 447 5.53 -29.26 11.76
N GLU A 448 4.92 -30.18 11.01
CA GLU A 448 3.61 -30.77 11.31
C GLU A 448 3.58 -32.27 11.06
N CYS A 449 2.75 -32.98 11.79
CA CYS A 449 2.48 -34.38 11.54
C CYS A 449 1.33 -34.55 10.55
N ARG A 450 1.57 -35.16 9.39
CA ARG A 450 0.53 -35.38 8.37
C ARG A 450 -0.60 -36.33 8.84
N ALA A 451 -0.28 -37.23 9.76
CA ALA A 451 -1.27 -38.24 10.22
C ALA A 451 -2.25 -37.68 11.25
N CYS A 452 -1.83 -36.77 12.14
CA CYS A 452 -2.70 -36.25 13.19
C CYS A 452 -2.84 -34.73 13.21
N GLY A 453 -2.11 -34.01 12.33
CA GLY A 453 -2.15 -32.56 12.28
C GLY A 453 -1.45 -31.85 13.44
N PHE A 454 -0.66 -32.57 14.25
CA PHE A 454 0.07 -31.96 15.36
C PHE A 454 1.10 -30.98 14.83
N VAL A 455 1.03 -29.74 15.31
CA VAL A 455 2.00 -28.67 15.00
C VAL A 455 2.82 -28.39 16.25
N PHE A 456 4.13 -28.28 16.07
CA PHE A 456 5.03 -27.96 17.18
C PHE A 456 4.90 -26.47 17.55
N THR A 457 4.34 -26.20 18.73
CA THR A 457 4.14 -24.84 19.26
C THR A 457 5.07 -24.56 20.43
N CYS A 458 5.40 -23.29 20.63
CA CYS A 458 6.19 -22.85 21.77
C CYS A 458 5.33 -22.82 23.04
N PRO A 459 5.70 -23.53 24.12
CA PRO A 459 4.90 -23.57 25.35
C PRO A 459 4.83 -22.21 26.07
N ASN A 460 5.77 -21.31 25.81
CA ASN A 460 5.82 -19.98 26.43
C ASN A 460 5.04 -18.91 25.64
N CYS A 461 4.91 -19.07 24.32
CA CYS A 461 4.36 -18.03 23.45
C CYS A 461 3.13 -18.45 22.67
N ASP A 462 2.80 -19.75 22.67
CA ASP A 462 1.66 -20.35 21.94
C ASP A 462 1.67 -20.03 20.42
N VAL A 463 2.86 -19.87 19.86
CA VAL A 463 3.09 -19.71 18.41
C VAL A 463 3.81 -20.93 17.85
N ALA A 464 3.60 -21.23 16.56
CA ALA A 464 4.31 -22.33 15.92
C ALA A 464 5.82 -22.11 15.96
N LEU A 465 6.55 -23.19 16.25
CA LEU A 465 8.01 -23.18 16.21
C LEU A 465 8.50 -23.22 14.77
N THR A 466 9.53 -22.44 14.46
CA THR A 466 10.19 -22.46 13.15
C THR A 466 11.22 -23.57 13.11
N TYR A 467 11.18 -24.41 12.08
CA TYR A 467 12.18 -25.43 11.84
C TYR A 467 13.41 -24.83 11.14
N HIS A 468 14.57 -25.08 11.72
CA HIS A 468 15.87 -24.71 11.18
C HIS A 468 16.59 -25.93 10.63
N ARG A 469 16.71 -26.01 9.29
CA ARG A 469 17.30 -27.16 8.60
C ARG A 469 18.79 -27.35 8.89
N PHE A 470 19.50 -26.27 9.25
CA PHE A 470 20.96 -26.32 9.46
C PHE A 470 21.35 -27.16 10.66
N ASP A 471 20.60 -27.08 11.75
CA ASP A 471 20.87 -27.77 13.03
C ASP A 471 19.70 -28.66 13.48
N GLU A 472 18.76 -28.92 12.57
CA GLU A 472 17.56 -29.74 12.81
C GLU A 472 16.81 -29.35 14.10
N SER A 473 16.71 -28.05 14.36
CA SER A 473 16.09 -27.51 15.55
C SER A 473 14.75 -26.82 15.28
N LEU A 474 13.92 -26.76 16.32
CA LEU A 474 12.67 -26.02 16.37
C LEU A 474 12.86 -24.80 17.28
N ARG A 475 12.71 -23.57 16.76
CA ARG A 475 12.97 -22.34 17.52
C ARG A 475 11.75 -21.43 17.61
N CYS A 476 11.59 -20.82 18.76
CA CYS A 476 10.66 -19.72 18.95
C CYS A 476 11.39 -18.37 18.79
N HIS A 477 11.00 -17.56 17.80
CA HIS A 477 11.59 -16.27 17.55
C HIS A 477 11.07 -15.13 18.46
N TYR A 478 10.15 -15.44 19.38
CA TYR A 478 9.65 -14.47 20.37
C TYR A 478 10.39 -14.58 21.71
N CYS A 479 10.66 -15.81 22.18
CA CYS A 479 11.30 -16.02 23.47
C CYS A 479 12.66 -16.73 23.38
N GLY A 480 13.16 -17.01 22.17
CA GLY A 480 14.44 -17.67 21.95
C GLY A 480 14.49 -19.16 22.32
N ALA A 481 13.38 -19.76 22.79
CA ALA A 481 13.36 -21.18 23.12
C ALA A 481 13.76 -22.04 21.93
N ASN A 482 14.63 -23.04 22.18
CA ASN A 482 15.19 -23.94 21.18
C ASN A 482 14.97 -25.39 21.60
N TYR A 483 14.46 -26.22 20.69
CA TYR A 483 14.16 -27.64 20.90
C TYR A 483 14.76 -28.45 19.76
N LYS A 484 15.24 -29.66 20.08
CA LYS A 484 15.68 -30.61 19.05
C LYS A 484 14.46 -31.16 18.32
N MET A 485 14.56 -31.31 17.01
CA MET A 485 13.51 -31.91 16.20
C MET A 485 13.31 -33.39 16.57
N PRO A 486 12.12 -33.85 17.02
CA PRO A 486 11.87 -35.26 17.28
C PRO A 486 11.70 -36.04 15.97
N LYS A 487 12.07 -37.31 15.98
CA LYS A 487 11.88 -38.23 14.84
C LYS A 487 10.43 -38.71 14.72
N THR A 488 9.74 -38.86 15.85
CA THR A 488 8.37 -39.33 15.95
C THR A 488 7.45 -38.22 16.47
N CYS A 489 6.20 -38.22 16.04
CA CYS A 489 5.22 -37.24 16.50
C CYS A 489 4.87 -37.48 17.98
N PRO A 490 5.00 -36.47 18.86
CA PRO A 490 4.72 -36.64 20.29
C PRO A 490 3.22 -36.87 20.58
N SER A 491 2.32 -36.54 19.65
CA SER A 491 0.89 -36.72 19.80
C SER A 491 0.39 -38.12 19.38
N CYS A 492 0.91 -38.68 18.27
CA CYS A 492 0.42 -39.96 17.73
C CYS A 492 1.47 -41.06 17.57
N GLY A 493 2.74 -40.80 17.90
CA GLY A 493 3.85 -41.76 17.82
C GLY A 493 4.33 -42.11 16.42
N ARG A 494 3.72 -41.56 15.34
CA ARG A 494 4.05 -41.89 13.95
C ARG A 494 5.21 -41.04 13.40
N GLU A 495 5.95 -41.54 12.39
CA GLU A 495 7.09 -40.90 11.75
C GLU A 495 6.68 -40.07 10.51
N TYR A 496 5.50 -39.47 10.54
CA TYR A 496 4.97 -38.69 9.39
C TYR A 496 5.12 -37.16 9.58
N ILE A 497 6.25 -36.72 10.15
CA ILE A 497 6.55 -35.31 10.30
C ILE A 497 7.07 -34.74 8.99
N LYS A 498 6.44 -33.71 8.45
CA LYS A 498 6.82 -33.05 7.19
C LYS A 498 6.98 -31.54 7.36
N TYR A 499 7.84 -31.01 6.49
CA TYR A 499 7.95 -29.58 6.17
C TYR A 499 7.17 -29.37 4.88
N THR A 500 6.19 -28.48 4.84
CA THR A 500 5.29 -28.39 3.68
C THR A 500 5.49 -27.12 2.89
N GLY A 501 5.55 -27.26 1.57
CA GLY A 501 5.49 -26.17 0.59
C GLY A 501 4.97 -26.71 -0.74
N ILE A 502 3.72 -26.36 -1.11
CA ILE A 502 3.14 -26.64 -2.44
C ILE A 502 3.25 -25.35 -3.26
N GLY A 503 3.73 -25.44 -4.51
CA GLY A 503 3.81 -24.31 -5.44
C GLY A 503 2.60 -24.24 -6.38
N THR A 504 2.31 -23.07 -6.93
CA THR A 504 1.25 -22.86 -7.94
C THR A 504 1.44 -23.71 -9.19
N GLN A 505 2.69 -23.93 -9.61
CA GLN A 505 3.03 -24.82 -10.70
C GLN A 505 2.65 -26.28 -10.40
N GLN A 506 2.91 -26.74 -9.21
CA GLN A 506 2.54 -28.10 -8.79
C GLN A 506 1.02 -28.27 -8.72
N VAL A 507 0.28 -27.23 -8.32
CA VAL A 507 -1.19 -27.23 -8.34
C VAL A 507 -1.70 -27.35 -9.76
N GLU A 508 -1.09 -26.61 -10.72
CA GLU A 508 -1.44 -26.68 -12.14
C GLU A 508 -1.18 -28.08 -12.74
N GLU A 509 0.00 -28.65 -12.48
CA GLU A 509 0.37 -29.99 -12.96
C GLU A 509 -0.61 -31.06 -12.43
N GLN A 510 -0.92 -31.03 -11.14
CA GLN A 510 -1.85 -31.97 -10.53
C GLN A 510 -3.29 -31.76 -11.03
N LEU A 511 -3.71 -30.50 -11.29
CA LEU A 511 -5.02 -30.23 -11.86
C LEU A 511 -5.15 -30.83 -13.27
N LYS A 512 -4.14 -30.70 -14.11
CA LYS A 512 -4.11 -31.28 -15.48
C LYS A 512 -4.08 -32.81 -15.48
N LEU A 513 -3.49 -33.45 -14.46
CA LEU A 513 -3.55 -34.90 -14.31
C LEU A 513 -4.97 -35.39 -13.99
N VAL A 514 -5.74 -34.63 -13.19
CA VAL A 514 -7.13 -34.99 -12.84
C VAL A 514 -8.11 -34.59 -13.95
N PHE A 515 -7.88 -33.45 -14.60
CA PHE A 515 -8.73 -32.88 -15.66
C PHE A 515 -7.87 -32.53 -16.88
N PRO A 516 -7.57 -33.48 -17.78
CA PRO A 516 -6.63 -33.25 -18.90
C PRO A 516 -7.02 -32.10 -19.86
N ASN A 517 -8.31 -31.82 -20.03
CA ASN A 517 -8.81 -30.81 -20.95
C ASN A 517 -9.10 -29.45 -20.29
N VAL A 518 -8.73 -29.26 -19.01
CA VAL A 518 -9.00 -28.01 -18.31
C VAL A 518 -8.10 -26.89 -18.82
N ARG A 519 -8.69 -25.76 -19.13
CA ARG A 519 -7.97 -24.54 -19.46
C ARG A 519 -7.70 -23.77 -18.17
N CYS A 520 -6.43 -23.63 -17.81
CA CYS A 520 -6.05 -22.91 -16.60
C CYS A 520 -5.10 -21.74 -16.87
N LEU A 521 -5.26 -20.68 -16.11
CA LEU A 521 -4.35 -19.55 -16.02
C LEU A 521 -3.71 -19.52 -14.65
N ARG A 522 -2.45 -19.12 -14.62
CA ARG A 522 -1.68 -18.98 -13.37
C ARG A 522 -1.36 -17.52 -13.12
N MET A 523 -1.61 -17.07 -11.90
CA MET A 523 -1.36 -15.70 -11.44
C MET A 523 -0.50 -15.71 -10.17
N ASP A 524 0.79 -15.60 -10.35
CA ASP A 524 1.80 -15.53 -9.29
C ASP A 524 2.88 -14.50 -9.66
N MET A 525 3.87 -14.30 -8.78
CA MET A 525 4.93 -13.32 -9.03
C MET A 525 5.74 -13.61 -10.28
N ASP A 526 5.90 -14.90 -10.63
CA ASP A 526 6.70 -15.32 -11.79
C ASP A 526 5.97 -15.01 -13.10
N THR A 527 4.63 -15.16 -13.11
CA THR A 527 3.77 -14.92 -14.29
C THR A 527 3.35 -13.46 -14.46
N THR A 528 3.49 -12.63 -13.41
CA THR A 528 3.01 -11.23 -13.39
C THR A 528 4.13 -10.20 -13.40
N SER A 529 5.35 -10.55 -13.79
CA SER A 529 6.50 -9.62 -13.83
C SER A 529 6.40 -8.52 -14.90
N GLY A 530 5.59 -8.71 -15.94
CA GLY A 530 5.34 -7.74 -17.01
C GLY A 530 4.38 -6.62 -16.58
N LYS A 531 4.56 -5.41 -17.12
CA LYS A 531 3.75 -4.20 -16.78
C LYS A 531 2.24 -4.38 -17.01
N THR A 532 1.82 -5.23 -17.97
CA THR A 532 0.43 -5.52 -18.32
C THR A 532 0.00 -6.94 -17.96
N ALA A 533 0.93 -7.84 -17.64
CA ALA A 533 0.68 -9.28 -17.50
C ALA A 533 -0.45 -9.61 -16.50
N HIS A 534 -0.48 -8.91 -15.36
CA HIS A 534 -1.56 -9.08 -14.37
C HIS A 534 -2.95 -8.77 -14.97
N ARG A 535 -3.04 -7.70 -15.75
CA ARG A 535 -4.27 -7.27 -16.42
C ARG A 535 -4.66 -8.26 -17.50
N ASP A 536 -3.71 -8.65 -18.34
CA ASP A 536 -3.97 -9.52 -19.50
C ASP A 536 -4.50 -10.89 -19.04
N ILE A 537 -3.96 -11.44 -17.93
CA ILE A 537 -4.47 -12.68 -17.30
C ILE A 537 -5.91 -12.50 -16.80
N LEU A 538 -6.23 -11.38 -16.15
CA LEU A 538 -7.57 -11.11 -15.63
C LEU A 538 -8.58 -10.90 -16.75
N ASP A 539 -8.21 -10.16 -17.79
CA ASP A 539 -9.06 -9.90 -18.94
C ASP A 539 -9.37 -11.21 -19.70
N ALA A 540 -8.35 -12.07 -19.89
CA ALA A 540 -8.51 -13.39 -20.49
C ALA A 540 -9.44 -14.29 -19.65
N PHE A 541 -9.27 -14.32 -18.33
CA PHE A 541 -10.15 -15.07 -17.45
C PHE A 541 -11.58 -14.53 -17.46
N THR A 542 -11.75 -13.21 -17.46
CA THR A 542 -13.08 -12.56 -17.55
C THR A 542 -13.77 -12.86 -18.86
N ARG A 543 -13.03 -12.95 -20.00
CA ARG A 543 -13.55 -13.36 -21.31
C ARG A 543 -13.80 -14.87 -21.44
N ARG A 544 -13.64 -15.64 -20.34
CA ARG A 544 -13.80 -17.11 -20.31
C ARG A 544 -12.83 -17.88 -21.21
N GLU A 545 -11.65 -17.35 -21.42
CA GLU A 545 -10.58 -18.06 -22.15
C GLU A 545 -9.96 -19.19 -21.30
N ALA A 546 -10.22 -19.18 -19.98
CA ALA A 546 -9.85 -20.25 -19.06
C ALA A 546 -10.98 -20.57 -18.07
N ASP A 547 -10.99 -21.82 -17.63
CA ASP A 547 -11.99 -22.39 -16.73
C ASP A 547 -11.54 -22.26 -15.26
N VAL A 548 -10.23 -22.33 -15.00
CA VAL A 548 -9.65 -22.28 -13.66
C VAL A 548 -8.54 -21.23 -13.59
N LEU A 549 -8.62 -20.36 -12.58
CA LEU A 549 -7.56 -19.43 -12.23
C LEU A 549 -6.85 -19.94 -10.98
N ILE A 550 -5.55 -20.24 -11.10
CA ILE A 550 -4.69 -20.68 -10.00
C ILE A 550 -3.85 -19.49 -9.57
N GLY A 551 -3.87 -19.17 -8.28
CA GLY A 551 -3.02 -18.08 -7.85
C GLY A 551 -2.87 -17.92 -6.34
N THR A 552 -2.05 -16.93 -5.98
CA THR A 552 -1.75 -16.59 -4.58
C THR A 552 -2.65 -15.43 -4.12
N GLN A 553 -2.19 -14.61 -3.19
CA GLN A 553 -2.96 -13.49 -2.66
C GLN A 553 -3.46 -12.48 -3.72
N MET A 554 -2.87 -12.51 -4.93
CA MET A 554 -3.32 -11.66 -6.04
C MET A 554 -4.73 -12.02 -6.52
N VAL A 555 -5.12 -13.30 -6.49
CA VAL A 555 -6.48 -13.75 -6.87
C VAL A 555 -7.51 -13.56 -5.76
N ALA A 556 -7.06 -13.39 -4.51
CA ALA A 556 -7.95 -13.13 -3.38
C ALA A 556 -8.53 -11.72 -3.37
N LYS A 557 -7.96 -10.77 -4.14
CA LYS A 557 -8.21 -9.33 -4.00
C LYS A 557 -8.64 -8.69 -5.32
N GLY A 558 -9.56 -7.73 -5.23
CA GLY A 558 -9.94 -6.86 -6.36
C GLY A 558 -10.71 -7.51 -7.51
N LEU A 559 -10.93 -8.83 -7.49
CA LEU A 559 -11.63 -9.54 -8.56
C LEU A 559 -13.14 -9.50 -8.35
N ASP A 560 -13.84 -9.08 -9.38
CA ASP A 560 -15.30 -9.12 -9.46
C ASP A 560 -15.69 -9.82 -10.78
N ILE A 561 -15.73 -11.17 -10.72
CA ILE A 561 -15.99 -12.01 -11.89
C ILE A 561 -17.29 -12.77 -11.64
N PRO A 562 -18.37 -12.43 -12.34
CA PRO A 562 -19.72 -13.01 -12.09
C PRO A 562 -19.80 -14.52 -12.26
N ASN A 563 -18.97 -15.11 -13.14
CA ASN A 563 -19.03 -16.54 -13.46
C ASN A 563 -18.23 -17.45 -12.49
N VAL A 564 -17.57 -16.88 -11.49
CA VAL A 564 -16.84 -17.66 -10.47
C VAL A 564 -17.82 -18.16 -9.43
N THR A 565 -18.11 -19.46 -9.45
CA THR A 565 -19.03 -20.13 -8.51
C THR A 565 -18.30 -21.00 -7.51
N LEU A 566 -17.08 -21.45 -7.82
CA LEU A 566 -16.26 -22.27 -6.93
C LEU A 566 -14.95 -21.57 -6.56
N VAL A 567 -14.64 -21.56 -5.28
CA VAL A 567 -13.32 -21.18 -4.77
C VAL A 567 -12.74 -22.32 -3.94
N GLY A 568 -11.59 -22.82 -4.35
CA GLY A 568 -10.84 -23.85 -3.64
C GLY A 568 -9.62 -23.29 -2.95
N VAL A 569 -9.53 -23.46 -1.62
CA VAL A 569 -8.30 -23.19 -0.86
C VAL A 569 -7.53 -24.49 -0.73
N VAL A 570 -6.42 -24.60 -1.46
CA VAL A 570 -5.68 -25.86 -1.59
C VAL A 570 -4.92 -26.22 -0.31
N PHE A 571 -4.42 -25.21 0.43
CA PHE A 571 -3.68 -25.43 1.68
C PHE A 571 -3.82 -24.22 2.60
N ALA A 572 -4.76 -24.31 3.56
CA ALA A 572 -5.04 -23.21 4.48
C ALA A 572 -3.99 -23.05 5.60
N ASP A 573 -3.32 -24.14 5.94
CA ASP A 573 -2.41 -24.23 7.11
C ASP A 573 -1.15 -23.40 6.99
N SER A 574 -0.71 -23.09 5.77
CA SER A 574 0.52 -22.32 5.52
C SER A 574 0.55 -20.93 6.20
N THR A 575 -0.60 -20.28 6.34
CA THR A 575 -0.71 -19.01 7.07
C THR A 575 -0.97 -19.23 8.54
N LEU A 576 -1.74 -20.27 8.84
CA LEU A 576 -2.22 -20.57 10.20
C LEU A 576 -1.06 -20.82 11.15
N PHE A 577 -0.05 -21.55 10.68
CA PHE A 577 1.09 -21.97 11.47
C PHE A 577 2.37 -21.17 11.17
N HIS A 578 2.20 -19.98 10.65
CA HIS A 578 3.33 -19.04 10.57
C HIS A 578 3.72 -18.58 11.98
N SER A 579 5.03 -18.47 12.25
CA SER A 579 5.55 -18.06 13.57
C SER A 579 5.33 -16.56 13.83
N ASP A 580 4.07 -16.11 13.80
CA ASP A 580 3.65 -14.74 14.09
C ASP A 580 2.34 -14.79 14.92
N PHE A 581 2.25 -13.98 15.96
CA PHE A 581 1.04 -13.90 16.78
C PHE A 581 -0.22 -13.45 16.01
N ARG A 582 -0.05 -12.91 14.80
CA ARG A 582 -1.12 -12.51 13.89
C ARG A 582 -1.57 -13.64 12.96
N SER A 583 -0.97 -14.81 13.04
CA SER A 583 -1.22 -15.90 12.07
C SER A 583 -2.69 -16.30 12.02
N SER A 584 -3.33 -16.44 13.19
CA SER A 584 -4.76 -16.72 13.31
C SER A 584 -5.61 -15.61 12.68
N GLU A 585 -5.31 -14.36 12.99
CA GLU A 585 -5.98 -13.17 12.42
C GLU A 585 -5.83 -13.10 10.90
N ARG A 586 -4.60 -13.22 10.41
CA ARG A 586 -4.31 -13.18 8.95
C ARG A 586 -4.99 -14.32 8.20
N THR A 587 -5.03 -15.52 8.81
CA THR A 587 -5.74 -16.67 8.22
C THR A 587 -7.23 -16.43 8.13
N PHE A 588 -7.86 -15.94 9.20
CA PHE A 588 -9.28 -15.61 9.21
C PHE A 588 -9.61 -14.55 8.16
N GLN A 589 -8.83 -13.45 8.10
CA GLN A 589 -9.00 -12.37 7.14
C GLN A 589 -8.89 -12.88 5.70
N LEU A 590 -7.84 -13.63 5.42
CA LEU A 590 -7.58 -14.17 4.09
C LEU A 590 -8.67 -15.14 3.63
N LEU A 591 -9.04 -16.11 4.46
CA LEU A 591 -10.07 -17.10 4.14
C LEU A 591 -11.44 -16.44 3.94
N THR A 592 -11.80 -15.46 4.77
CA THR A 592 -13.05 -14.70 4.63
C THR A 592 -13.05 -13.87 3.34
N GLN A 593 -11.93 -13.27 2.98
CA GLN A 593 -11.77 -12.48 1.77
C GLN A 593 -11.87 -13.35 0.51
N VAL A 594 -11.21 -14.50 0.51
CA VAL A 594 -11.24 -15.51 -0.56
C VAL A 594 -12.65 -16.09 -0.69
N ALA A 595 -13.29 -16.44 0.41
CA ALA A 595 -14.67 -16.94 0.43
C ALA A 595 -15.64 -15.92 -0.20
N GLY A 596 -15.45 -14.64 0.08
CA GLY A 596 -16.26 -13.57 -0.51
C GLY A 596 -16.16 -13.42 -2.03
N ARG A 597 -15.27 -14.16 -2.71
CA ARG A 597 -15.14 -14.16 -4.19
C ARG A 597 -16.11 -15.11 -4.89
N ALA A 598 -16.54 -16.17 -4.21
CA ALA A 598 -17.51 -17.11 -4.77
C ALA A 598 -18.94 -16.54 -4.73
N GLY A 599 -19.73 -16.83 -5.77
CA GLY A 599 -21.17 -16.50 -5.82
C GLY A 599 -21.44 -15.00 -5.83
N ARG A 600 -21.36 -14.41 -7.00
CA ARG A 600 -21.75 -13.03 -7.27
C ARG A 600 -22.86 -13.03 -8.32
N ALA A 601 -23.56 -11.93 -8.42
CA ALA A 601 -24.81 -11.83 -9.15
C ALA A 601 -25.84 -12.84 -8.60
N ASP A 602 -26.51 -13.63 -9.42
CA ASP A 602 -27.60 -14.52 -9.02
C ASP A 602 -27.17 -15.97 -8.78
N LYS A 603 -25.85 -16.26 -8.77
CA LYS A 603 -25.32 -17.62 -8.60
C LYS A 603 -24.89 -17.93 -7.17
N GLU A 604 -25.30 -19.08 -6.65
CA GLU A 604 -24.78 -19.57 -5.35
C GLU A 604 -23.30 -19.87 -5.46
N GLY A 605 -22.50 -19.28 -4.57
CA GLY A 605 -21.09 -19.57 -4.43
C GLY A 605 -20.80 -20.72 -3.49
N ARG A 606 -19.79 -21.51 -3.81
CA ARG A 606 -19.25 -22.56 -2.95
C ARG A 606 -17.78 -22.37 -2.71
N VAL A 607 -17.34 -22.68 -1.49
CA VAL A 607 -15.94 -22.61 -1.10
C VAL A 607 -15.54 -23.95 -0.49
N VAL A 608 -14.41 -24.49 -0.90
CA VAL A 608 -13.82 -25.69 -0.29
C VAL A 608 -12.49 -25.32 0.32
N ILE A 609 -12.35 -25.50 1.63
CA ILE A 609 -11.11 -25.24 2.38
C ILE A 609 -10.49 -26.57 2.78
N GLN A 610 -9.30 -26.85 2.27
CA GLN A 610 -8.50 -28.02 2.65
C GLN A 610 -7.52 -27.65 3.76
N THR A 611 -7.50 -28.42 4.84
CA THR A 611 -6.68 -28.12 6.02
C THR A 611 -6.39 -29.36 6.84
N ASN A 612 -5.26 -29.39 7.55
CA ASN A 612 -4.93 -30.37 8.57
C ASN A 612 -5.45 -29.99 9.98
N ALA A 613 -6.03 -28.77 10.10
CA ALA A 613 -6.52 -28.25 11.37
C ALA A 613 -7.97 -27.74 11.30
N PRO A 614 -8.95 -28.58 10.93
CA PRO A 614 -10.36 -28.17 10.72
C PRO A 614 -11.02 -27.61 11.98
N GLY A 615 -10.56 -28.03 13.16
CA GLY A 615 -11.04 -27.55 14.46
C GLY A 615 -10.52 -26.17 14.87
N HIS A 616 -9.53 -25.63 14.15
CA HIS A 616 -8.95 -24.34 14.51
C HIS A 616 -9.98 -23.20 14.39
N ARG A 617 -10.02 -22.31 15.40
CA ARG A 617 -11.03 -21.25 15.48
C ARG A 617 -11.10 -20.33 14.26
N ALA A 618 -9.95 -19.98 13.66
CA ALA A 618 -9.91 -19.14 12.46
C ALA A 618 -10.64 -19.80 11.28
N ILE A 619 -10.47 -21.11 11.08
CA ILE A 619 -11.14 -21.88 10.04
C ILE A 619 -12.61 -22.06 10.38
N ARG A 620 -12.93 -22.55 11.57
CA ARG A 620 -14.30 -22.82 12.01
C ARG A 620 -15.20 -21.58 12.00
N LEU A 621 -14.68 -20.40 12.40
CA LEU A 621 -15.46 -19.17 12.41
C LEU A 621 -15.51 -18.49 11.04
N CYS A 622 -14.52 -18.72 10.17
CA CYS A 622 -14.57 -18.29 8.78
C CYS A 622 -15.71 -18.96 8.01
N THR A 623 -16.03 -20.26 8.28
CA THR A 623 -17.17 -20.94 7.63
C THR A 623 -18.52 -20.28 7.93
N LYS A 624 -18.63 -19.62 9.06
CA LYS A 624 -19.83 -18.87 9.50
C LYS A 624 -19.76 -17.39 9.23
N HIS A 625 -18.65 -16.90 8.66
CA HIS A 625 -18.35 -15.48 8.49
C HIS A 625 -18.47 -14.67 9.80
N ASP A 626 -18.21 -15.31 10.95
CA ASP A 626 -18.42 -14.75 12.28
C ASP A 626 -17.16 -14.05 12.80
N TYR A 627 -16.94 -12.82 12.31
CA TYR A 627 -15.84 -11.99 12.77
C TYR A 627 -15.96 -11.59 14.25
N LYS A 628 -17.18 -11.33 14.74
CA LYS A 628 -17.37 -10.83 16.11
C LYS A 628 -16.95 -11.88 17.15
N THR A 629 -17.35 -13.13 16.97
CA THR A 629 -16.91 -14.22 17.85
C THR A 629 -15.41 -14.47 17.72
N PHE A 630 -14.87 -14.43 16.50
CA PHE A 630 -13.43 -14.55 16.27
C PHE A 630 -12.66 -13.46 17.03
N TYR A 631 -13.07 -12.19 16.89
CA TYR A 631 -12.46 -11.08 17.61
C TYR A 631 -12.48 -11.29 19.13
N ASN A 632 -13.61 -11.67 19.71
CA ASN A 632 -13.74 -11.81 21.15
C ASN A 632 -12.80 -12.90 21.71
N LEU A 633 -12.64 -14.02 21.02
CA LEU A 633 -11.73 -15.08 21.41
C LEU A 633 -10.26 -14.65 21.27
N GLU A 634 -9.91 -14.08 20.13
CA GLU A 634 -8.53 -13.72 19.82
C GLU A 634 -8.03 -12.56 20.68
N ILE A 635 -8.88 -11.55 20.94
CA ILE A 635 -8.49 -10.41 21.78
C ILE A 635 -8.29 -10.82 23.24
N GLY A 636 -9.06 -11.82 23.73
CA GLY A 636 -8.87 -12.40 25.05
C GLY A 636 -7.53 -13.11 25.19
N ASP A 637 -7.11 -13.86 24.16
CA ASP A 637 -5.80 -14.51 24.15
C ASP A 637 -4.67 -13.49 24.12
N ARG A 638 -4.80 -12.45 23.29
CA ARG A 638 -3.79 -11.38 23.25
C ARG A 638 -3.66 -10.62 24.56
N LEU A 639 -4.73 -10.46 25.31
CA LEU A 639 -4.68 -9.87 26.65
C LEU A 639 -3.89 -10.77 27.62
N ARG A 640 -4.17 -12.09 27.61
CA ARG A 640 -3.47 -13.05 28.49
C ARG A 640 -1.99 -13.18 28.16
N THR A 641 -1.66 -13.16 26.87
CA THR A 641 -0.27 -13.32 26.40
C THR A 641 0.46 -12.01 26.22
N LEU A 642 -0.16 -10.86 26.53
CA LEU A 642 0.38 -9.53 26.37
C LEU A 642 0.88 -9.27 24.92
N PHE A 643 0.03 -9.54 23.91
CA PHE A 643 0.30 -9.14 22.53
C PHE A 643 -0.44 -7.83 22.17
N PRO A 644 -0.02 -7.13 21.10
CA PRO A 644 -0.75 -5.95 20.66
C PRO A 644 -2.25 -6.21 20.44
N PRO A 645 -3.14 -5.32 20.94
CA PRO A 645 -2.92 -3.93 21.34
C PRO A 645 -2.46 -3.69 22.80
N PHE A 646 -2.24 -4.72 23.60
CA PHE A 646 -1.94 -4.61 25.04
C PHE A 646 -0.44 -4.43 25.34
N ALA A 647 0.41 -4.75 24.36
CA ALA A 647 1.85 -4.54 24.43
C ALA A 647 2.37 -3.81 23.19
N VAL A 648 3.62 -3.39 23.29
CA VAL A 648 4.42 -2.82 22.19
C VAL A 648 5.67 -3.68 22.06
N PHE A 649 5.99 -4.03 20.81
CA PHE A 649 7.24 -4.66 20.47
C PHE A 649 8.21 -3.66 19.86
N VAL A 650 9.47 -3.74 20.26
CA VAL A 650 10.55 -3.01 19.63
C VAL A 650 11.61 -4.01 19.19
N ARG A 651 12.09 -3.90 17.96
CA ARG A 651 13.13 -4.77 17.39
C ARG A 651 14.34 -3.94 17.02
N ALA A 652 15.49 -4.21 17.65
CA ALA A 652 16.78 -3.71 17.19
C ALA A 652 17.49 -4.79 16.37
N GLN A 653 18.12 -4.42 15.26
CA GLN A 653 18.73 -5.34 14.30
C GLN A 653 20.25 -5.18 14.26
N PHE A 654 20.95 -6.32 14.18
CA PHE A 654 22.39 -6.41 14.09
C PHE A 654 22.79 -7.29 12.93
N ALA A 655 23.84 -6.93 12.22
CA ALA A 655 24.37 -7.71 11.10
C ALA A 655 25.90 -7.53 10.99
N CYS A 656 26.64 -8.64 10.94
CA CYS A 656 28.10 -8.64 10.85
C CYS A 656 28.60 -9.83 10.02
N ALA A 657 29.80 -9.72 9.46
CA ALA A 657 30.46 -10.83 8.77
C ALA A 657 30.90 -11.92 9.77
N ASP A 658 31.25 -11.53 10.99
CA ASP A 658 31.53 -12.43 12.11
C ASP A 658 30.26 -12.67 12.92
N GLU A 659 29.94 -13.93 13.16
CA GLU A 659 28.73 -14.31 13.88
C GLU A 659 28.80 -13.98 15.37
N ASN A 660 29.94 -14.23 16.00
CA ASN A 660 30.13 -13.97 17.42
C ASN A 660 30.04 -12.45 17.68
N ALA A 661 30.66 -11.64 16.82
CA ALA A 661 30.55 -10.19 16.91
C ALA A 661 29.09 -9.69 16.83
N ALA A 662 28.27 -10.27 15.93
CA ALA A 662 26.87 -9.92 15.82
C ALA A 662 26.04 -10.35 17.06
N ALA A 663 26.34 -11.53 17.60
CA ALA A 663 25.69 -12.04 18.81
C ALA A 663 26.04 -11.20 20.04
N ASP A 664 27.33 -10.95 20.27
CA ASP A 664 27.83 -10.16 21.40
C ASP A 664 27.31 -8.71 21.36
N ALA A 665 27.25 -8.10 20.16
CA ALA A 665 26.67 -6.78 19.98
C ALA A 665 25.18 -6.74 20.36
N ALA A 666 24.41 -7.74 19.96
CA ALA A 666 23.00 -7.84 20.32
C ALA A 666 22.83 -8.05 21.83
N GLU A 667 23.64 -8.88 22.48
CA GLU A 667 23.59 -9.11 23.92
C GLU A 667 23.97 -7.84 24.72
N ARG A 668 25.05 -7.16 24.33
CA ARG A 668 25.43 -5.87 24.94
C ARG A 668 24.31 -4.85 24.86
N PHE A 669 23.66 -4.75 23.68
CA PHE A 669 22.53 -3.87 23.47
C PHE A 669 21.35 -4.27 24.37
N ALA A 670 20.97 -5.54 24.43
CA ALA A 670 19.86 -6.03 25.26
C ALA A 670 20.07 -5.70 26.75
N ASN A 671 21.28 -5.92 27.25
CA ASN A 671 21.63 -5.62 28.62
C ASN A 671 21.63 -4.10 28.92
N GLY A 672 22.19 -3.29 28.00
CA GLY A 672 22.23 -1.83 28.14
C GLY A 672 20.86 -1.20 28.06
N VAL A 673 20.05 -1.57 27.06
CA VAL A 673 18.69 -1.05 26.87
C VAL A 673 17.77 -1.43 28.03
N THR A 674 17.91 -2.62 28.60
CA THR A 674 17.17 -3.05 29.81
C THR A 674 17.42 -2.08 30.96
N LYS A 675 18.68 -1.78 31.28
CA LYS A 675 19.04 -0.82 32.34
C LYS A 675 18.47 0.55 32.05
N THR A 676 18.53 1.01 30.80
CA THR A 676 18.01 2.31 30.37
C THR A 676 16.49 2.41 30.54
N ILE A 677 15.75 1.37 30.13
CA ILE A 677 14.29 1.31 30.32
C ILE A 677 13.94 1.34 31.82
N LEU A 678 14.58 0.51 32.62
CA LEU A 678 14.32 0.43 34.05
C LEU A 678 14.61 1.75 34.77
N THR A 679 15.62 2.49 34.31
CA THR A 679 15.94 3.82 34.84
C THR A 679 14.92 4.88 34.40
N ALA A 680 14.42 4.81 33.18
CA ALA A 680 13.43 5.74 32.62
C ALA A 680 12.03 5.52 33.21
N LEU A 681 11.69 4.28 33.49
CA LEU A 681 10.46 3.88 34.20
C LEU A 681 10.75 3.99 35.71
N LYS A 682 9.99 4.81 36.43
CA LYS A 682 10.15 4.93 37.88
C LYS A 682 10.11 3.55 38.56
N PRO A 683 10.96 3.26 39.58
CA PRO A 683 11.16 1.91 40.14
C PRO A 683 9.90 1.14 40.53
N ALA A 684 8.84 1.84 40.99
CA ALA A 684 7.56 1.21 41.37
C ALA A 684 6.79 0.55 40.22
N ASN A 685 7.08 0.88 38.94
CA ASN A 685 6.32 0.42 37.75
C ASN A 685 7.18 -0.37 36.75
N ALA A 686 8.52 -0.25 36.87
CA ALA A 686 9.43 -0.73 35.83
C ALA A 686 9.37 -2.26 35.63
N GLU A 687 9.28 -3.02 36.73
CA GLU A 687 9.22 -4.49 36.66
C GLU A 687 7.92 -5.03 36.04
N ASN A 688 6.82 -4.25 36.09
CA ASN A 688 5.56 -4.61 35.52
C ASN A 688 5.36 -4.16 34.06
N GLU A 689 6.19 -3.22 33.59
CA GLU A 689 6.05 -2.63 32.26
C GLU A 689 7.01 -3.24 31.23
N LEU A 690 8.24 -3.62 31.63
CA LEU A 690 9.17 -4.35 30.77
C LEU A 690 8.95 -5.86 30.94
N VAL A 691 8.38 -6.53 29.92
CA VAL A 691 8.19 -7.99 29.96
C VAL A 691 9.53 -8.69 29.72
N PHE A 692 10.25 -8.30 28.69
CA PHE A 692 11.61 -8.78 28.37
C PHE A 692 12.32 -7.91 27.34
N ALA A 693 13.65 -8.02 27.32
CA ALA A 693 14.52 -7.60 26.21
C ALA A 693 15.51 -8.76 25.96
N LEU A 694 15.36 -9.46 24.83
CA LEU A 694 16.09 -10.69 24.53
C LEU A 694 16.83 -10.58 23.23
N ALA A 695 18.11 -10.92 23.23
CA ALA A 695 18.94 -11.10 22.05
C ALA A 695 18.78 -12.50 21.47
N GLY A 696 18.79 -12.63 20.15
CA GLY A 696 18.74 -13.92 19.47
C GLY A 696 19.05 -13.83 17.99
N ALA A 697 19.39 -14.97 17.38
CA ALA A 697 19.60 -15.04 15.95
C ALA A 697 18.30 -14.71 15.19
N ALA A 698 18.42 -13.92 14.13
CA ALA A 698 17.27 -13.65 13.25
C ALA A 698 16.84 -14.95 12.54
N PRO A 699 15.56 -15.07 12.13
CA PRO A 699 15.05 -16.25 11.43
C PRO A 699 15.83 -16.62 10.17
N ILE A 700 16.20 -15.61 9.40
CA ILE A 700 17.20 -15.76 8.32
C ILE A 700 18.55 -15.38 8.91
N ARG A 701 19.26 -16.39 9.45
CA ARG A 701 20.51 -16.21 10.18
C ARG A 701 21.62 -15.55 9.35
N ARG A 702 21.66 -15.81 8.03
CA ARG A 702 22.67 -15.24 7.13
C ARG A 702 22.03 -14.73 5.83
N ARG A 703 22.34 -13.49 5.48
CA ARG A 703 21.89 -12.86 4.22
C ARG A 703 23.03 -11.99 3.67
N GLU A 704 23.31 -12.11 2.37
CA GLU A 704 24.34 -11.30 1.69
C GLU A 704 25.73 -11.39 2.38
N GLY A 705 26.08 -12.57 2.92
CA GLY A 705 27.34 -12.80 3.61
C GLY A 705 27.34 -12.38 5.09
N LEU A 706 26.32 -11.69 5.59
CA LEU A 706 26.24 -11.18 6.97
C LEU A 706 25.38 -12.09 7.86
N PHE A 707 25.87 -12.39 9.06
CA PHE A 707 25.10 -13.02 10.13
C PHE A 707 24.20 -11.98 10.80
N ARG A 708 22.95 -12.36 11.05
CA ARG A 708 21.90 -11.46 11.55
C ARG A 708 21.41 -11.87 12.91
N TYR A 709 21.40 -10.91 13.82
CA TYR A 709 20.85 -11.03 15.16
C TYR A 709 19.84 -9.89 15.42
N ALA A 710 18.94 -10.10 16.35
CA ALA A 710 17.96 -9.11 16.75
C ALA A 710 17.77 -9.10 18.26
N VAL A 711 17.47 -7.92 18.80
CA VAL A 711 16.98 -7.77 20.15
C VAL A 711 15.49 -7.47 20.09
N ILE A 712 14.70 -8.32 20.70
CA ILE A 712 13.25 -8.12 20.81
C ILE A 712 12.94 -7.61 22.21
N ILE A 713 12.35 -6.43 22.28
CA ILE A 713 11.90 -5.79 23.51
C ILE A 713 10.38 -5.81 23.53
N LYS A 714 9.79 -6.28 24.62
CA LYS A 714 8.35 -6.33 24.83
C LYS A 714 7.96 -5.47 26.02
N LEU A 715 7.15 -4.45 25.78
CA LEU A 715 6.65 -3.53 26.78
C LEU A 715 5.15 -3.67 26.94
N VAL A 716 4.64 -3.68 28.17
CA VAL A 716 3.19 -3.55 28.43
C VAL A 716 2.76 -2.13 28.04
N ARG A 717 1.63 -2.01 27.40
CA ARG A 717 1.10 -0.70 26.99
C ARG A 717 0.47 0.04 28.17
N THR A 718 1.16 1.05 28.65
CA THR A 718 0.75 1.92 29.77
C THR A 718 0.85 3.40 29.36
N ALA A 719 0.60 4.31 30.28
CA ALA A 719 0.85 5.74 30.08
C ALA A 719 2.35 6.06 29.88
N ASN A 720 3.25 5.23 30.43
CA ASN A 720 4.70 5.42 30.39
C ASN A 720 5.36 4.82 29.12
N THR A 721 4.61 4.08 28.30
CA THR A 721 5.16 3.41 27.09
C THR A 721 5.89 4.38 26.16
N ALA A 722 5.41 5.61 26.03
CA ALA A 722 6.07 6.62 25.20
C ALA A 722 7.44 7.04 25.78
N ALA A 723 7.54 7.17 27.11
CA ALA A 723 8.81 7.47 27.77
C ALA A 723 9.82 6.33 27.61
N ALA A 724 9.37 5.08 27.76
CA ALA A 724 10.20 3.90 27.52
C ALA A 724 10.71 3.83 26.07
N ILE A 725 9.86 4.08 25.08
CA ILE A 725 10.26 4.11 23.65
C ILE A 725 11.27 5.23 23.39
N ASN A 726 11.06 6.43 23.94
CA ASN A 726 12.02 7.53 23.81
C ASN A 726 13.38 7.19 24.43
N ALA A 727 13.39 6.52 25.60
CA ALA A 727 14.62 6.05 26.23
C ALA A 727 15.35 5.00 25.37
N ILE A 728 14.61 4.09 24.74
CA ILE A 728 15.16 3.11 23.80
C ILE A 728 15.77 3.82 22.58
N TYR A 729 15.11 4.82 22.03
CA TYR A 729 15.64 5.61 20.91
C TYR A 729 16.91 6.36 21.30
N ALA A 730 16.92 7.05 22.45
CA ALA A 730 18.10 7.76 22.94
C ALA A 730 19.29 6.80 23.17
N PHE A 731 19.05 5.59 23.71
CA PHE A 731 20.06 4.57 23.84
C PHE A 731 20.59 4.09 22.49
N SER A 732 19.68 3.89 21.54
CA SER A 732 19.98 3.48 20.15
C SER A 732 20.85 4.51 19.42
N ASP A 733 20.60 5.80 19.61
CA ASP A 733 21.38 6.91 19.01
C ASP A 733 22.82 6.95 19.53
N GLY A 734 23.03 6.52 20.78
CA GLY A 734 24.36 6.37 21.38
C GLY A 734 25.09 5.09 21.00
N CYS A 735 24.47 4.19 20.24
CA CYS A 735 25.07 2.90 19.87
C CYS A 735 26.09 3.09 18.75
N ALA A 736 27.38 3.03 19.09
CA ALA A 736 28.51 3.13 18.15
C ALA A 736 28.93 1.76 17.57
N ASP A 737 28.20 0.67 17.83
CA ASP A 737 28.55 -0.67 17.39
C ASP A 737 28.38 -0.82 15.86
N GLU A 738 29.43 -1.26 15.20
CA GLU A 738 29.47 -1.44 13.72
C GLU A 738 28.46 -2.49 13.22
N CYS A 739 28.05 -3.43 14.07
CA CYS A 739 27.06 -4.44 13.75
C CYS A 739 25.62 -3.91 13.79
N TYR A 740 25.36 -2.79 14.49
CA TYR A 740 24.03 -2.22 14.64
C TYR A 740 23.46 -1.69 13.30
N ARG A 741 22.18 -1.98 13.01
CA ARG A 741 21.52 -1.63 11.73
C ARG A 741 20.28 -0.75 11.90
N GLY A 742 19.76 -0.62 13.10
CA GLY A 742 18.61 0.23 13.39
C GLY A 742 17.56 -0.42 14.26
N ILE A 743 16.51 0.33 14.53
CA ILE A 743 15.43 -0.04 15.44
C ILE A 743 14.06 0.14 14.78
N GLU A 744 13.07 -0.63 15.20
CA GLU A 744 11.72 -0.60 14.69
C GLU A 744 10.70 -0.87 15.79
N VAL A 745 9.68 -0.02 15.87
CA VAL A 745 8.57 -0.18 16.83
C VAL A 745 7.39 -0.85 16.14
N ASN A 746 6.82 -1.86 16.78
CA ASN A 746 5.71 -2.69 16.26
C ASN A 746 5.97 -3.25 14.86
N PRO A 747 7.05 -4.00 14.66
CA PRO A 747 7.37 -4.58 13.36
C PRO A 747 6.21 -5.44 12.84
N GLN A 748 5.95 -5.36 11.52
CA GLN A 748 4.90 -6.13 10.87
C GLN A 748 5.27 -7.60 10.69
N ASP A 749 6.55 -7.88 10.64
CA ASP A 749 7.09 -9.23 10.62
C ASP A 749 8.11 -9.34 11.76
N MET A 750 7.90 -10.30 12.62
CA MET A 750 8.83 -10.59 13.74
C MET A 750 9.98 -11.49 13.26
N LEU A 751 9.91 -11.98 12.03
CA LEU A 751 10.90 -12.86 11.43
C LEU A 751 12.09 -12.14 10.76
#